data_9e1cfffa0b28c6b6fa281a10cbfae18a
#
_entry.id   9e1cfffa0b28c6b6fa281a10cbfae18a
#
_cell.length_a   1.000
_cell.length_b   1.000
_cell.length_c   1.000
_cell.angle_alpha   90.00
_cell.angle_beta   90.00
_cell.angle_gamma   90.00
#
_symmetry.space_group_name_H-M   'P 1'
#
loop_
_entity.id
_entity.type
_entity.pdbx_description
1 polymer ?
#
loop_
_entity_poly.entity_id
_entity_poly.type
_entity_poly.pdbx_seq_one_letter_code
_entity_poly.pdbx_strand_id
1 'polypeptide(L)'
;EGRLLPLRGELVLEEAALEDFVARYVPYLKGRVSGKLHLEGLKAQGALSGRVEVAGTALPFSFSGDLGAGLARGEGRLGETAFRVDLEGGRLDLFAAPRAFPLHLLLAAVAGPLEGEAYWTGVLRLQLPLGDPLRGEGVLVGESLRFVGGGDELKGRAAFRLAGGRLRVDALRLTGKGTWEGRGYWSPEGSDLYLALRDTVFTPVLQVVPALKPYRPEGSGTLVLRLTGQGFRLELQGFRFRLGPVAGHLSQGLLALNGGAEAQGEVVLEAPFSGRARLGLEGGLRAFRVTAKGTASLPGLKEATPLEAVLRYPGYGVEVRLGEALVQGTLFPLRLAGYGKLPLYYPQYYLQEGLLDVKGFFLYEEGGTYHLTGEAQVVRARLAFPEEAVRRLGQEGVAAQEGGGAKVPLVFDRVHLYAERGVLVQESLAQGELAGDLYLGGTYGDPYLSGEVWPLWGSFRLWDALFSLDPGQSRLYFSPDRGILPRFALAARAEVRGYQVGLAVEGEFLRENGRVKVRLEPTFSSTPPLSQAEVYALLALGTPDASRLGEVFPQVALGAALENLVLGQLERELSRALGLDRFQVEVPAIQGGSLEETRFSVGKYLTPELFLGYRVDLRGEQTFAAEYRADGITFTFSSSFGQGILSRLAFGLGYDLTDALSLTLTLETGDDTRFSVGAAYRW
;
A
#
# COMPACT_ATOMS: atom_id res chain seq x y z
N GLU A 1 -43.37 -49.23 -28.08
CA GLU A 1 -44.09 -48.16 -27.35
C GLU A 1 -44.22 -48.58 -25.90
N GLY A 2 -43.29 -48.22 -25.05
CA GLY A 2 -43.34 -48.42 -23.59
C GLY A 2 -44.30 -47.41 -22.97
N ARG A 3 -45.46 -47.82 -22.55
CA ARG A 3 -46.34 -47.05 -21.67
C ARG A 3 -45.63 -46.89 -20.33
N LEU A 4 -45.12 -45.71 -20.04
CA LEU A 4 -44.75 -45.34 -18.67
C LEU A 4 -46.01 -45.40 -17.80
N LEU A 5 -46.09 -46.36 -16.90
CA LEU A 5 -47.10 -46.40 -15.84
C LEU A 5 -47.01 -45.11 -15.04
N PRO A 6 -48.09 -44.41 -14.69
CA PRO A 6 -48.08 -43.24 -13.86
C PRO A 6 -47.42 -43.58 -12.52
N LEU A 7 -46.29 -42.97 -12.23
CA LEU A 7 -45.58 -43.14 -10.94
C LEU A 7 -46.54 -42.60 -9.86
N ARG A 8 -47.08 -43.44 -9.00
CA ARG A 8 -47.86 -43.05 -7.82
C ARG A 8 -47.12 -43.52 -6.58
N GLY A 9 -46.85 -42.60 -5.68
CA GLY A 9 -46.12 -42.93 -4.45
C GLY A 9 -46.05 -41.76 -3.48
N GLU A 10 -45.42 -42.01 -2.36
CA GLU A 10 -45.13 -40.98 -1.37
C GLU A 10 -43.60 -40.86 -1.26
N LEU A 11 -43.09 -39.61 -1.40
CA LEU A 11 -41.70 -39.26 -1.13
C LEU A 11 -41.63 -38.55 0.22
N VAL A 12 -40.95 -39.16 1.17
CA VAL A 12 -40.66 -38.58 2.48
C VAL A 12 -39.26 -38.02 2.47
N LEU A 13 -39.13 -36.74 2.70
CA LEU A 13 -37.87 -36.08 2.89
C LEU A 13 -37.63 -35.91 4.39
N GLU A 14 -36.48 -36.41 4.89
CA GLU A 14 -36.06 -36.24 6.27
C GLU A 14 -34.71 -35.53 6.26
N GLU A 15 -34.67 -34.27 6.74
CA GLU A 15 -33.47 -33.47 6.82
C GLU A 15 -32.67 -33.40 5.48
N ALA A 16 -33.39 -33.39 4.35
CA ALA A 16 -32.76 -33.35 3.02
C ALA A 16 -31.98 -32.04 2.83
N ALA A 17 -30.77 -32.15 2.33
CA ALA A 17 -29.92 -30.99 2.08
C ALA A 17 -30.45 -30.17 0.91
N LEU A 18 -30.78 -28.91 1.16
CA LEU A 18 -31.34 -28.01 0.13
C LEU A 18 -30.33 -27.69 -0.97
N GLU A 19 -29.05 -27.60 -0.62
CA GLU A 19 -27.94 -27.36 -1.53
C GLU A 19 -27.87 -28.43 -2.66
N ASP A 20 -28.23 -29.65 -2.40
CA ASP A 20 -28.20 -30.72 -3.41
C ASP A 20 -29.20 -30.48 -4.57
N PHE A 21 -30.21 -29.66 -4.33
CA PHE A 21 -31.24 -29.32 -5.32
C PHE A 21 -31.03 -27.99 -6.00
N VAL A 22 -30.47 -26.99 -5.29
CA VAL A 22 -30.47 -25.60 -5.74
C VAL A 22 -29.08 -24.99 -5.94
N ALA A 23 -27.98 -25.67 -5.56
CA ALA A 23 -26.64 -25.13 -5.61
C ALA A 23 -26.23 -24.55 -6.99
N ARG A 24 -26.78 -25.10 -8.09
CA ARG A 24 -26.55 -24.61 -9.45
C ARG A 24 -27.06 -23.17 -9.66
N TYR A 25 -28.12 -22.78 -8.96
CA TYR A 25 -28.83 -21.51 -9.14
C TYR A 25 -28.52 -20.51 -8.02
N VAL A 26 -28.30 -21.01 -6.81
CA VAL A 26 -28.06 -20.25 -5.58
C VAL A 26 -26.93 -20.89 -4.78
N PRO A 27 -25.68 -20.70 -5.20
CA PRO A 27 -24.53 -21.46 -4.72
C PRO A 27 -24.19 -21.26 -3.23
N TYR A 28 -24.63 -20.17 -2.64
CA TYR A 28 -24.37 -19.86 -1.22
C TYR A 28 -25.55 -20.10 -0.29
N LEU A 29 -26.61 -20.74 -0.82
CA LEU A 29 -27.77 -21.13 -0.04
C LEU A 29 -27.61 -22.58 0.43
N LYS A 30 -27.72 -22.79 1.74
CA LYS A 30 -27.72 -24.10 2.40
C LYS A 30 -29.03 -24.29 3.14
N GLY A 31 -29.30 -25.48 3.60
CA GLY A 31 -30.46 -25.70 4.43
C GLY A 31 -30.85 -27.17 4.59
N ARG A 32 -31.79 -27.40 5.48
CA ARG A 32 -32.39 -28.71 5.71
C ARG A 32 -33.88 -28.58 5.57
N VAL A 33 -34.47 -29.46 4.77
CA VAL A 33 -35.92 -29.51 4.54
C VAL A 33 -36.46 -30.92 4.79
N SER A 34 -37.59 -30.95 5.43
CA SER A 34 -38.34 -32.20 5.70
C SER A 34 -39.77 -32.04 5.24
N GLY A 35 -40.39 -33.11 4.83
CA GLY A 35 -41.79 -33.09 4.42
C GLY A 35 -42.21 -34.33 3.68
N LYS A 36 -43.50 -34.34 3.31
CA LYS A 36 -44.14 -35.43 2.56
C LYS A 36 -44.71 -34.93 1.26
N LEU A 37 -44.35 -35.58 0.17
CA LEU A 37 -44.80 -35.25 -1.17
C LEU A 37 -45.49 -36.49 -1.77
N HIS A 38 -46.71 -36.32 -2.22
CA HIS A 38 -47.45 -37.35 -2.99
C HIS A 38 -47.07 -37.19 -4.46
N LEU A 39 -46.54 -38.24 -5.05
CA LEU A 39 -46.12 -38.28 -6.44
C LEU A 39 -47.24 -38.79 -7.33
N GLU A 40 -47.56 -38.06 -8.40
CA GLU A 40 -48.45 -38.47 -9.46
C GLU A 40 -47.84 -38.12 -10.84
N GLY A 41 -47.23 -39.11 -11.46
CA GLY A 41 -46.46 -38.92 -12.68
C GLY A 41 -45.20 -38.09 -12.43
N LEU A 42 -45.05 -36.94 -13.12
CA LEU A 42 -43.96 -35.99 -12.95
C LEU A 42 -44.31 -34.81 -11.99
N LYS A 43 -45.44 -34.90 -11.30
CA LYS A 43 -45.87 -33.91 -10.33
C LYS A 43 -45.77 -34.48 -8.92
N ALA A 44 -45.44 -33.61 -8.00
CA ALA A 44 -45.36 -33.88 -6.57
C ALA A 44 -46.18 -32.84 -5.83
N GLN A 45 -47.10 -33.27 -4.99
CA GLN A 45 -47.94 -32.40 -4.16
C GLN A 45 -47.68 -32.65 -2.69
N GLY A 46 -47.53 -31.63 -1.91
CA GLY A 46 -47.34 -31.77 -0.47
C GLY A 46 -46.80 -30.52 0.22
N ALA A 47 -46.25 -30.75 1.39
CA ALA A 47 -45.70 -29.67 2.21
C ALA A 47 -44.24 -29.96 2.61
N LEU A 48 -43.43 -28.93 2.54
CA LEU A 48 -42.02 -28.90 2.96
C LEU A 48 -41.88 -27.88 4.06
N SER A 49 -41.06 -28.18 5.05
CA SER A 49 -40.66 -27.24 6.10
C SER A 49 -39.20 -27.48 6.50
N GLY A 50 -38.57 -26.46 7.04
CA GLY A 50 -37.17 -26.57 7.43
C GLY A 50 -36.52 -25.24 7.74
N ARG A 51 -35.21 -25.17 7.52
CA ARG A 51 -34.42 -23.95 7.70
C ARG A 51 -33.57 -23.75 6.47
N VAL A 52 -33.51 -22.50 6.03
CA VAL A 52 -32.61 -22.02 4.99
C VAL A 52 -31.55 -21.18 5.63
N GLU A 53 -30.30 -21.45 5.34
CA GLU A 53 -29.14 -20.73 5.87
C GLU A 53 -28.40 -20.01 4.74
N VAL A 54 -28.16 -18.74 4.92
CA VAL A 54 -27.35 -17.90 4.04
C VAL A 54 -26.42 -17.03 4.86
N ALA A 55 -25.14 -17.06 4.54
CA ALA A 55 -24.12 -16.25 5.23
C ALA A 55 -24.15 -16.38 6.78
N GLY A 56 -24.41 -17.60 7.30
CA GLY A 56 -24.50 -17.89 8.74
C GLY A 56 -25.84 -17.49 9.40
N THR A 57 -26.79 -16.94 8.63
CA THR A 57 -28.12 -16.60 9.14
C THR A 57 -29.14 -17.66 8.72
N ALA A 58 -29.79 -18.29 9.69
CA ALA A 58 -30.80 -19.29 9.46
C ALA A 58 -32.21 -18.67 9.47
N LEU A 59 -32.99 -18.90 8.41
CA LEU A 59 -34.37 -18.47 8.30
C LEU A 59 -35.29 -19.70 8.27
N PRO A 60 -36.37 -19.71 9.04
CA PRO A 60 -37.38 -20.77 8.91
C PRO A 60 -38.05 -20.70 7.53
N PHE A 61 -38.26 -21.86 6.93
CA PHE A 61 -38.88 -22.04 5.62
C PHE A 61 -40.07 -22.99 5.69
N SER A 62 -41.13 -22.68 4.99
CA SER A 62 -42.23 -23.59 4.72
C SER A 62 -42.78 -23.34 3.33
N PHE A 63 -43.23 -24.41 2.67
CA PHE A 63 -43.90 -24.37 1.39
C PHE A 63 -44.92 -25.47 1.34
N SER A 64 -46.10 -25.20 0.73
CA SER A 64 -47.14 -26.16 0.48
C SER A 64 -47.71 -25.94 -0.92
N GLY A 65 -47.76 -27.00 -1.72
CA GLY A 65 -48.24 -26.89 -3.09
C GLY A 65 -47.80 -28.03 -3.99
N ASP A 66 -47.84 -27.75 -5.30
CA ASP A 66 -47.50 -28.66 -6.39
C ASP A 66 -46.14 -28.31 -6.96
N LEU A 67 -45.29 -29.31 -7.16
CA LEU A 67 -43.96 -29.21 -7.76
C LEU A 67 -43.87 -30.19 -8.94
N GLY A 68 -43.13 -29.79 -9.98
CA GLY A 68 -42.92 -30.66 -11.14
C GLY A 68 -41.92 -30.06 -12.13
N ALA A 69 -41.64 -30.75 -13.23
CA ALA A 69 -40.76 -30.24 -14.27
C ALA A 69 -41.37 -28.98 -14.91
N GLY A 70 -40.78 -27.79 -14.57
CA GLY A 70 -41.29 -26.49 -15.07
C GLY A 70 -42.62 -26.04 -14.43
N LEU A 71 -43.02 -26.66 -13.31
CA LEU A 71 -44.21 -26.31 -12.53
C LEU A 71 -43.82 -26.12 -11.06
N ALA A 72 -44.18 -24.99 -10.47
CA ALA A 72 -44.20 -24.80 -9.03
C ALA A 72 -45.39 -23.91 -8.66
N ARG A 73 -46.38 -24.47 -8.02
CA ARG A 73 -47.60 -23.74 -7.61
C ARG A 73 -47.86 -23.98 -6.14
N GLY A 74 -47.84 -22.93 -5.35
CA GLY A 74 -48.11 -23.05 -3.92
C GLY A 74 -47.88 -21.77 -3.16
N GLU A 75 -47.97 -21.92 -1.85
CA GLU A 75 -47.71 -20.82 -0.92
C GLU A 75 -46.77 -21.26 0.19
N GLY A 76 -46.07 -20.29 0.78
CA GLY A 76 -45.12 -20.59 1.81
C GLY A 76 -44.69 -19.36 2.63
N ARG A 77 -43.73 -19.62 3.47
CA ARG A 77 -43.07 -18.58 4.26
C ARG A 77 -41.56 -18.75 4.24
N LEU A 78 -40.86 -17.61 4.20
CA LEU A 78 -39.43 -17.54 4.41
C LEU A 78 -39.15 -16.49 5.50
N GLY A 79 -38.77 -16.92 6.68
CA GLY A 79 -38.80 -16.07 7.87
C GLY A 79 -40.24 -15.63 8.18
N GLU A 80 -40.45 -14.33 8.31
CA GLU A 80 -41.78 -13.71 8.49
C GLU A 80 -42.48 -13.35 7.15
N THR A 81 -41.80 -13.56 6.02
CA THR A 81 -42.32 -13.21 4.71
C THR A 81 -43.20 -14.33 4.15
N ALA A 82 -44.50 -14.07 3.95
CA ALA A 82 -45.37 -14.94 3.23
C ALA A 82 -45.21 -14.74 1.72
N PHE A 83 -45.24 -15.83 0.95
CA PHE A 83 -45.18 -15.78 -0.51
C PHE A 83 -46.14 -16.79 -1.14
N ARG A 84 -46.57 -16.49 -2.37
CA ARG A 84 -47.28 -17.40 -3.27
C ARG A 84 -46.58 -17.40 -4.61
N VAL A 85 -46.33 -18.55 -5.17
CA VAL A 85 -45.71 -18.74 -6.46
C VAL A 85 -46.60 -19.61 -7.36
N ASP A 86 -46.71 -19.21 -8.61
CA ASP A 86 -47.27 -19.99 -9.69
C ASP A 86 -46.32 -19.91 -10.89
N LEU A 87 -45.60 -20.98 -11.14
CA LEU A 87 -44.68 -21.12 -12.26
C LEU A 87 -45.26 -22.24 -13.17
N GLU A 88 -45.70 -21.88 -14.35
CA GLU A 88 -46.22 -22.83 -15.34
C GLU A 88 -45.92 -22.32 -16.76
N GLY A 89 -45.46 -23.21 -17.64
CA GLY A 89 -45.23 -22.89 -19.04
C GLY A 89 -44.25 -21.77 -19.32
N GLY A 90 -43.25 -21.58 -18.44
CA GLY A 90 -42.28 -20.51 -18.55
C GLY A 90 -42.79 -19.13 -18.13
N ARG A 91 -43.95 -19.07 -17.48
CA ARG A 91 -44.50 -17.86 -16.87
C ARG A 91 -44.46 -17.98 -15.36
N LEU A 92 -43.92 -16.96 -14.70
CA LEU A 92 -43.84 -16.82 -13.24
C LEU A 92 -44.90 -15.82 -12.77
N ASP A 93 -45.79 -16.20 -11.88
CA ASP A 93 -46.62 -15.30 -11.06
C ASP A 93 -46.14 -15.43 -9.60
N LEU A 94 -45.60 -14.38 -9.06
CA LEU A 94 -45.07 -14.33 -7.71
C LEU A 94 -45.69 -13.20 -6.91
N PHE A 95 -46.25 -13.55 -5.76
CA PHE A 95 -46.69 -12.61 -4.75
C PHE A 95 -45.91 -12.84 -3.47
N ALA A 96 -45.39 -11.76 -2.88
CA ALA A 96 -44.73 -11.83 -1.56
C ALA A 96 -45.10 -10.60 -0.72
N ALA A 97 -45.25 -10.82 0.58
CA ALA A 97 -45.50 -9.77 1.57
C ALA A 97 -44.38 -9.78 2.64
N PRO A 98 -43.22 -9.20 2.31
CA PRO A 98 -42.08 -9.16 3.21
C PRO A 98 -42.37 -8.30 4.47
N ARG A 99 -41.92 -8.81 5.62
CA ARG A 99 -41.94 -8.11 6.91
C ARG A 99 -40.52 -8.10 7.49
N ALA A 100 -39.88 -6.94 7.47
CA ALA A 100 -38.45 -6.79 7.85
C ALA A 100 -37.54 -7.86 7.20
N PHE A 101 -37.85 -8.24 5.96
CA PHE A 101 -37.15 -9.29 5.25
C PHE A 101 -35.71 -8.88 4.98
N PRO A 102 -34.71 -9.69 5.32
CA PRO A 102 -33.28 -9.35 5.13
C PRO A 102 -32.91 -9.51 3.64
N LEU A 103 -33.13 -8.46 2.86
CA LEU A 103 -32.92 -8.43 1.40
C LEU A 103 -31.45 -8.75 1.05
N HIS A 104 -30.48 -8.36 1.88
CA HIS A 104 -29.07 -8.67 1.69
C HIS A 104 -28.78 -10.17 1.69
N LEU A 105 -29.54 -10.99 2.42
CA LEU A 105 -29.39 -12.45 2.40
C LEU A 105 -29.81 -13.03 1.05
N LEU A 106 -30.85 -12.48 0.41
CA LEU A 106 -31.27 -12.91 -0.92
C LEU A 106 -30.18 -12.68 -1.96
N LEU A 107 -29.47 -11.53 -1.86
CA LEU A 107 -28.35 -11.21 -2.71
C LEU A 107 -27.11 -12.06 -2.35
N ALA A 108 -26.90 -12.31 -1.06
CA ALA A 108 -25.82 -13.16 -0.58
C ALA A 108 -25.97 -14.64 -0.98
N ALA A 109 -27.19 -15.13 -1.15
CA ALA A 109 -27.44 -16.49 -1.62
C ALA A 109 -26.87 -16.76 -3.03
N VAL A 110 -26.75 -15.71 -3.86
CA VAL A 110 -26.20 -15.78 -5.22
C VAL A 110 -24.73 -15.35 -5.27
N ALA A 111 -24.36 -14.29 -4.54
CA ALA A 111 -23.08 -13.63 -4.64
C ALA A 111 -22.12 -13.91 -3.46
N GLY A 112 -22.56 -14.67 -2.45
CA GLY A 112 -21.83 -14.87 -1.18
C GLY A 112 -21.96 -13.69 -0.22
N PRO A 113 -21.37 -13.76 0.98
CA PRO A 113 -21.53 -12.78 2.05
C PRO A 113 -21.28 -11.35 1.59
N LEU A 114 -22.12 -10.39 2.01
CA LEU A 114 -22.03 -8.97 1.73
C LEU A 114 -21.66 -8.20 3.02
N GLU A 115 -21.06 -7.04 2.90
CA GLU A 115 -20.62 -6.23 4.07
C GLU A 115 -21.75 -5.35 4.63
N GLY A 116 -22.74 -4.99 3.80
CA GLY A 116 -23.89 -4.20 4.22
C GLY A 116 -25.12 -5.05 4.48
N GLU A 117 -26.08 -4.46 5.19
CA GLU A 117 -27.37 -5.05 5.47
C GLU A 117 -28.50 -4.27 4.80
N ALA A 118 -29.51 -4.96 4.30
CA ALA A 118 -30.70 -4.35 3.75
C ALA A 118 -31.95 -5.11 4.23
N TYR A 119 -32.96 -4.37 4.66
CA TYR A 119 -34.23 -4.89 5.15
C TYR A 119 -35.39 -4.27 4.38
N TRP A 120 -36.41 -5.08 4.13
CA TRP A 120 -37.56 -4.67 3.37
C TRP A 120 -38.87 -5.12 4.02
N THR A 121 -39.80 -4.18 4.18
CA THR A 121 -41.20 -4.43 4.51
C THR A 121 -42.07 -3.86 3.38
N GLY A 122 -43.05 -4.63 2.87
CA GLY A 122 -43.89 -4.15 1.79
C GLY A 122 -44.61 -5.27 1.03
N VAL A 123 -44.76 -5.08 -0.29
CA VAL A 123 -45.46 -6.02 -1.19
C VAL A 123 -44.66 -6.15 -2.48
N LEU A 124 -44.56 -7.38 -2.97
CA LEU A 124 -44.07 -7.71 -4.31
C LEU A 124 -45.13 -8.52 -5.06
N ARG A 125 -45.45 -8.11 -6.26
CA ARG A 125 -46.22 -8.89 -7.22
C ARG A 125 -45.52 -8.83 -8.57
N LEU A 126 -45.20 -9.97 -9.13
CA LEU A 126 -44.55 -10.11 -10.43
C LEU A 126 -45.30 -11.14 -11.28
N GLN A 127 -45.51 -10.82 -12.55
CA GLN A 127 -46.02 -11.70 -13.58
C GLN A 127 -45.07 -11.63 -14.77
N LEU A 128 -44.12 -12.54 -14.81
CA LEU A 128 -42.96 -12.46 -15.73
C LEU A 128 -42.93 -13.66 -16.69
N PRO A 129 -42.81 -13.45 -18.00
CA PRO A 129 -42.33 -14.49 -18.89
C PRO A 129 -40.85 -14.71 -18.69
N LEU A 130 -40.39 -15.91 -18.34
CA LEU A 130 -38.97 -16.19 -18.02
C LEU A 130 -38.02 -15.97 -19.21
N GLY A 131 -38.53 -16.10 -20.44
CA GLY A 131 -37.78 -15.87 -21.66
C GLY A 131 -37.49 -14.37 -21.96
N ASP A 132 -38.35 -13.47 -21.47
CA ASP A 132 -38.22 -12.02 -21.61
C ASP A 132 -38.90 -11.31 -20.43
N PRO A 133 -38.24 -11.21 -19.29
CA PRO A 133 -38.83 -10.66 -18.06
C PRO A 133 -39.30 -9.20 -18.19
N LEU A 134 -38.75 -8.42 -19.10
CA LEU A 134 -39.16 -7.03 -19.32
C LEU A 134 -40.56 -6.89 -19.92
N ARG A 135 -41.05 -7.92 -20.62
CA ARG A 135 -42.43 -7.95 -21.14
C ARG A 135 -43.48 -8.32 -20.10
N GLY A 136 -43.05 -8.61 -18.89
CA GLY A 136 -43.96 -8.90 -17.78
C GLY A 136 -44.57 -7.66 -17.17
N GLU A 137 -45.38 -7.93 -16.15
CA GLU A 137 -45.98 -6.91 -15.29
C GLU A 137 -45.53 -7.14 -13.85
N GLY A 138 -45.34 -6.03 -13.10
CA GLY A 138 -44.94 -6.17 -11.70
C GLY A 138 -45.13 -4.90 -10.92
N VAL A 139 -45.31 -5.05 -9.63
CA VAL A 139 -45.32 -3.97 -8.65
C VAL A 139 -44.49 -4.37 -7.46
N LEU A 140 -43.56 -3.52 -7.09
CA LEU A 140 -42.77 -3.60 -5.85
C LEU A 140 -43.06 -2.36 -5.03
N VAL A 141 -43.62 -2.54 -3.85
CA VAL A 141 -43.80 -1.47 -2.88
C VAL A 141 -42.99 -1.78 -1.64
N GLY A 142 -42.00 -0.93 -1.36
CA GLY A 142 -41.30 -0.91 -0.09
C GLY A 142 -41.90 0.16 0.80
N GLU A 143 -42.76 -0.23 1.72
CA GLU A 143 -43.35 0.65 2.72
C GLU A 143 -42.28 1.11 3.72
N SER A 144 -41.34 0.22 4.02
CA SER A 144 -40.15 0.48 4.79
C SER A 144 -38.95 -0.26 4.17
N LEU A 145 -37.98 0.52 3.73
CA LEU A 145 -36.66 0.06 3.31
C LEU A 145 -35.62 0.58 4.30
N ARG A 146 -34.67 -0.26 4.66
CA ARG A 146 -33.59 0.08 5.58
C ARG A 146 -32.30 -0.51 5.05
N PHE A 147 -31.28 0.32 4.85
CA PHE A 147 -29.94 -0.07 4.42
C PHE A 147 -28.96 0.36 5.51
N VAL A 148 -28.10 -0.54 5.94
CA VAL A 148 -27.07 -0.30 6.98
C VAL A 148 -25.73 -0.74 6.45
N GLY A 149 -24.72 0.11 6.59
CA GLY A 149 -23.36 -0.20 6.18
C GLY A 149 -22.40 0.94 6.48
N GLY A 150 -21.13 0.61 6.79
CA GLY A 150 -20.10 1.59 7.08
C GLY A 150 -20.40 2.51 8.27
N GLY A 151 -21.22 2.06 9.24
CA GLY A 151 -21.66 2.88 10.38
C GLY A 151 -22.78 3.87 10.07
N ASP A 152 -23.35 3.83 8.87
CA ASP A 152 -24.43 4.69 8.41
C ASP A 152 -25.72 3.92 8.10
N GLU A 153 -26.82 4.61 8.14
CA GLU A 153 -28.16 4.06 7.88
C GLU A 153 -28.94 4.95 6.91
N LEU A 154 -29.60 4.31 5.94
CA LEU A 154 -30.60 4.93 5.08
C LEU A 154 -31.93 4.20 5.22
N LYS A 155 -33.01 4.92 5.42
CA LYS A 155 -34.37 4.35 5.56
C LYS A 155 -35.40 5.18 4.83
N GLY A 156 -36.46 4.54 4.39
CA GLY A 156 -37.54 5.21 3.72
C GLY A 156 -38.46 4.27 2.95
N ARG A 157 -38.99 4.73 1.84
CA ARG A 157 -39.96 3.98 1.01
C ARG A 157 -39.61 4.06 -0.47
N ALA A 158 -40.02 3.04 -1.21
CA ALA A 158 -39.93 3.03 -2.67
C ALA A 158 -41.13 2.29 -3.29
N ALA A 159 -41.53 2.70 -4.48
CA ALA A 159 -42.52 1.99 -5.29
C ALA A 159 -42.03 1.94 -6.74
N PHE A 160 -42.01 0.74 -7.27
CA PHE A 160 -41.61 0.46 -8.65
C PHE A 160 -42.74 -0.33 -9.35
N ARG A 161 -42.91 -0.06 -10.64
CA ARG A 161 -43.88 -0.76 -11.48
C ARG A 161 -43.23 -1.17 -12.80
N LEU A 162 -43.37 -2.44 -13.15
CA LEU A 162 -43.00 -2.96 -14.45
C LEU A 162 -44.26 -3.16 -15.26
N ALA A 163 -44.39 -2.52 -16.41
CA ALA A 163 -45.52 -2.69 -17.33
C ALA A 163 -45.15 -2.24 -18.74
N GLY A 164 -45.57 -2.99 -19.76
CA GLY A 164 -45.32 -2.63 -21.15
C GLY A 164 -43.85 -2.42 -21.53
N GLY A 165 -42.94 -3.22 -20.99
CA GLY A 165 -41.51 -3.12 -21.23
C GLY A 165 -40.84 -1.94 -20.53
N ARG A 166 -41.52 -1.27 -19.60
CA ARG A 166 -41.03 -0.11 -18.88
C ARG A 166 -40.95 -0.36 -17.38
N LEU A 167 -39.83 -0.10 -16.79
CA LEU A 167 -39.67 -0.03 -15.33
C LEU A 167 -39.91 1.41 -14.87
N ARG A 168 -41.02 1.65 -14.18
CA ARG A 168 -41.38 2.94 -13.64
C ARG A 168 -40.99 3.05 -12.17
N VAL A 169 -40.40 4.15 -11.79
CA VAL A 169 -40.16 4.55 -10.40
C VAL A 169 -41.31 5.48 -10.01
N ASP A 170 -42.35 4.95 -9.36
CA ASP A 170 -43.53 5.72 -8.94
C ASP A 170 -43.15 6.61 -7.72
N ALA A 171 -42.32 6.09 -6.83
CA ALA A 171 -41.72 6.85 -5.71
C ALA A 171 -40.43 6.19 -5.24
N LEU A 172 -39.45 7.00 -4.94
CA LEU A 172 -38.26 6.61 -4.18
C LEU A 172 -37.94 7.76 -3.23
N ARG A 173 -37.94 7.51 -1.93
CA ARG A 173 -37.51 8.45 -0.93
C ARG A 173 -36.87 7.74 0.23
N LEU A 174 -35.55 7.90 0.36
CA LEU A 174 -34.78 7.41 1.49
C LEU A 174 -34.18 8.62 2.22
N THR A 175 -34.03 8.50 3.53
CA THR A 175 -33.47 9.52 4.40
C THR A 175 -32.47 8.89 5.37
N GLY A 176 -31.48 9.64 5.75
CA GLY A 176 -30.42 9.25 6.66
C GLY A 176 -29.47 10.44 6.78
N LYS A 177 -28.17 10.24 6.62
CA LYS A 177 -27.29 11.35 6.28
C LYS A 177 -27.58 11.76 4.83
N GLY A 178 -28.44 12.80 4.65
CA GLY A 178 -28.92 13.26 3.36
C GLY A 178 -30.21 12.56 2.88
N THR A 179 -30.54 12.78 1.61
CA THR A 179 -31.80 12.32 1.00
C THR A 179 -31.62 11.69 -0.37
N TRP A 180 -32.37 10.66 -0.66
CA TRP A 180 -32.51 10.01 -1.97
C TRP A 180 -33.94 10.21 -2.46
N GLU A 181 -34.10 10.75 -3.66
CA GLU A 181 -35.39 10.96 -4.32
C GLU A 181 -35.31 10.49 -5.77
N GLY A 182 -36.34 9.76 -6.20
CA GLY A 182 -36.38 9.25 -7.57
C GLY A 182 -37.81 9.16 -8.10
N ARG A 183 -37.94 9.41 -9.42
CA ARG A 183 -39.21 9.29 -10.17
C ARG A 183 -38.95 9.14 -11.65
N GLY A 184 -39.91 8.60 -12.38
CA GLY A 184 -39.85 8.47 -13.83
C GLY A 184 -39.87 7.04 -14.30
N TYR A 185 -39.34 6.77 -15.50
CA TYR A 185 -39.27 5.43 -16.04
C TYR A 185 -38.00 5.18 -16.83
N TRP A 186 -37.66 3.91 -16.96
CA TRP A 186 -36.60 3.39 -17.82
C TRP A 186 -37.15 2.26 -18.71
N SER A 187 -36.72 2.25 -19.99
CA SER A 187 -36.90 1.16 -20.93
C SER A 187 -35.75 1.08 -21.92
N PRO A 188 -35.55 -0.06 -22.62
CA PRO A 188 -34.56 -0.17 -23.69
C PRO A 188 -34.75 0.83 -24.85
N GLU A 189 -36.01 1.27 -25.06
CA GLU A 189 -36.37 2.17 -26.14
C GLU A 189 -36.18 3.65 -25.81
N GLY A 190 -36.14 3.99 -24.52
CA GLY A 190 -35.95 5.36 -24.06
C GLY A 190 -36.32 5.51 -22.59
N SER A 191 -35.92 6.61 -22.00
CA SER A 191 -36.03 6.83 -20.56
C SER A 191 -36.44 8.27 -20.25
N ASP A 192 -37.17 8.44 -19.16
CA ASP A 192 -37.38 9.72 -18.49
C ASP A 192 -37.29 9.41 -16.98
N LEU A 193 -36.07 9.37 -16.47
CA LEU A 193 -35.78 9.06 -15.08
C LEU A 193 -35.00 10.20 -14.42
N TYR A 194 -35.52 10.66 -13.30
CA TYR A 194 -34.85 11.56 -12.40
C TYR A 194 -34.51 10.88 -11.10
N LEU A 195 -33.23 10.92 -10.71
CA LEU A 195 -32.73 10.43 -9.45
C LEU A 195 -31.82 11.50 -8.82
N ALA A 196 -32.16 11.96 -7.63
CA ALA A 196 -31.37 12.91 -6.88
C ALA A 196 -30.99 12.32 -5.51
N LEU A 197 -29.71 12.25 -5.25
CA LEU A 197 -29.09 11.85 -4.01
C LEU A 197 -28.33 13.06 -3.48
N ARG A 198 -28.84 13.68 -2.42
CA ARG A 198 -28.33 14.97 -1.92
C ARG A 198 -27.67 14.80 -0.57
N ASP A 199 -26.44 15.31 -0.46
CA ASP A 199 -25.65 15.34 0.78
C ASP A 199 -25.69 14.00 1.55
N THR A 200 -25.62 12.91 0.80
CA THR A 200 -25.91 11.57 1.32
C THR A 200 -24.66 10.68 1.33
N VAL A 201 -24.73 9.65 2.16
CA VAL A 201 -23.76 8.55 2.18
C VAL A 201 -24.31 7.42 1.33
N PHE A 202 -23.52 6.95 0.38
CA PHE A 202 -23.90 5.87 -0.53
C PHE A 202 -23.48 4.50 0.02
N THR A 203 -22.54 4.45 0.95
CA THR A 203 -21.96 3.23 1.51
C THR A 203 -23.01 2.19 1.89
N PRO A 204 -24.11 2.51 2.63
CA PRO A 204 -25.09 1.51 3.02
C PRO A 204 -25.74 0.77 1.85
N VAL A 205 -25.92 1.43 0.71
CA VAL A 205 -26.50 0.83 -0.50
C VAL A 205 -25.41 0.16 -1.34
N LEU A 206 -24.26 0.78 -1.49
CA LEU A 206 -23.16 0.22 -2.30
C LEU A 206 -22.65 -1.13 -1.77
N GLN A 207 -22.62 -1.31 -0.45
CA GLN A 207 -22.16 -2.54 0.19
C GLN A 207 -23.10 -3.74 0.01
N VAL A 208 -24.38 -3.53 -0.35
CA VAL A 208 -25.33 -4.60 -0.67
C VAL A 208 -25.39 -4.92 -2.16
N VAL A 209 -24.60 -4.23 -3.01
CA VAL A 209 -24.53 -4.50 -4.46
C VAL A 209 -23.49 -5.59 -4.74
N PRO A 210 -23.88 -6.79 -5.20
CA PRO A 210 -22.96 -7.92 -5.36
C PRO A 210 -21.77 -7.65 -6.28
N ALA A 211 -21.99 -6.91 -7.37
CA ALA A 211 -20.95 -6.57 -8.35
C ALA A 211 -19.84 -5.69 -7.77
N LEU A 212 -20.10 -4.96 -6.69
CA LEU A 212 -19.16 -4.05 -6.05
C LEU A 212 -18.49 -4.66 -4.82
N LYS A 213 -18.93 -5.84 -4.37
CA LYS A 213 -18.41 -6.53 -3.19
C LYS A 213 -16.87 -6.61 -3.12
N PRO A 214 -16.13 -6.97 -4.21
CA PRO A 214 -14.68 -7.08 -4.16
C PRO A 214 -13.98 -5.75 -3.85
N TYR A 215 -14.63 -4.64 -4.18
CA TYR A 215 -14.04 -3.29 -4.11
C TYR A 215 -14.36 -2.56 -2.80
N ARG A 216 -15.19 -3.14 -1.92
CA ARG A 216 -15.63 -2.53 -0.64
C ARG A 216 -15.99 -1.06 -0.82
N PRO A 217 -17.01 -0.73 -1.63
CA PRO A 217 -17.27 0.64 -2.02
C PRO A 217 -17.80 1.47 -0.86
N GLU A 218 -17.23 2.66 -0.72
CA GLU A 218 -17.71 3.70 0.19
C GLU A 218 -17.88 4.99 -0.62
N GLY A 219 -18.87 5.81 -0.25
CA GLY A 219 -19.07 7.06 -0.95
C GLY A 219 -20.03 8.00 -0.26
N SER A 220 -19.85 9.29 -0.53
CA SER A 220 -20.72 10.36 -0.05
C SER A 220 -20.70 11.54 -1.00
N GLY A 221 -21.75 12.37 -0.94
CA GLY A 221 -21.87 13.59 -1.74
C GLY A 221 -23.25 13.79 -2.33
N THR A 222 -23.34 14.67 -3.32
CA THR A 222 -24.57 14.92 -4.09
C THR A 222 -24.41 14.39 -5.51
N LEU A 223 -25.38 13.62 -5.94
CA LEU A 223 -25.49 13.07 -7.28
C LEU A 223 -26.90 13.32 -7.83
N VAL A 224 -26.99 13.94 -9.00
CA VAL A 224 -28.28 14.10 -9.69
C VAL A 224 -28.15 13.49 -11.08
N LEU A 225 -28.90 12.42 -11.32
CA LEU A 225 -28.99 11.72 -12.60
C LEU A 225 -30.31 12.05 -13.26
N ARG A 226 -30.25 12.47 -14.52
CA ARG A 226 -31.41 12.61 -15.42
C ARG A 226 -31.16 11.76 -16.66
N LEU A 227 -32.03 10.80 -16.90
CA LEU A 227 -32.07 10.05 -18.15
C LEU A 227 -33.24 10.57 -18.99
N THR A 228 -33.00 11.00 -20.22
CA THR A 228 -34.03 11.50 -21.14
C THR A 228 -33.81 10.93 -22.53
N GLY A 229 -34.83 10.24 -23.05
CA GLY A 229 -34.70 9.57 -24.35
C GLY A 229 -33.53 8.59 -24.39
N GLN A 230 -32.55 8.86 -25.25
CA GLN A 230 -31.31 8.07 -25.41
C GLN A 230 -30.10 8.73 -24.70
N GLY A 231 -30.33 9.82 -23.97
CA GLY A 231 -29.29 10.60 -23.34
C GLY A 231 -29.31 10.51 -21.81
N PHE A 232 -28.22 10.94 -21.17
CA PHE A 232 -28.20 11.15 -19.74
C PHE A 232 -27.45 12.44 -19.36
N ARG A 233 -27.77 12.96 -18.20
CA ARG A 233 -27.05 14.03 -17.52
C ARG A 233 -26.82 13.63 -16.08
N LEU A 234 -25.57 13.55 -15.68
CA LEU A 234 -25.12 13.25 -14.33
C LEU A 234 -24.37 14.48 -13.78
N GLU A 235 -24.91 15.05 -12.72
CA GLU A 235 -24.28 16.14 -11.97
C GLU A 235 -23.76 15.57 -10.64
N LEU A 236 -22.49 15.86 -10.31
CA LEU A 236 -21.82 15.45 -9.10
C LEU A 236 -21.35 16.68 -8.34
N GLN A 237 -21.57 16.73 -7.03
CA GLN A 237 -21.10 17.82 -6.18
C GLN A 237 -20.61 17.27 -4.84
N GLY A 238 -19.40 17.66 -4.46
CA GLY A 238 -18.78 17.21 -3.23
C GLY A 238 -18.70 15.68 -3.11
N PHE A 239 -18.62 14.98 -4.26
CA PHE A 239 -18.67 13.53 -4.33
C PHE A 239 -17.34 12.93 -3.91
N ARG A 240 -17.31 12.18 -2.80
CA ARG A 240 -16.18 11.40 -2.31
C ARG A 240 -16.45 9.93 -2.53
N PHE A 241 -15.44 9.19 -2.90
CA PHE A 241 -15.53 7.75 -3.12
C PHE A 241 -14.29 7.03 -2.61
N ARG A 242 -14.49 5.75 -2.24
CA ARG A 242 -13.44 4.77 -1.98
C ARG A 242 -13.85 3.46 -2.62
N LEU A 243 -12.95 2.87 -3.38
CA LEU A 243 -13.09 1.56 -4.01
C LEU A 243 -11.82 0.74 -3.71
N GLY A 244 -11.89 -0.10 -2.68
CA GLY A 244 -10.71 -0.79 -2.16
C GLY A 244 -9.64 0.21 -1.72
N PRO A 245 -8.41 0.13 -2.27
CA PRO A 245 -7.33 1.03 -1.92
C PRO A 245 -7.45 2.42 -2.57
N VAL A 246 -8.31 2.59 -3.58
CA VAL A 246 -8.43 3.84 -4.33
C VAL A 246 -9.45 4.76 -3.67
N ALA A 247 -9.02 5.95 -3.27
CA ALA A 247 -9.87 7.00 -2.74
C ALA A 247 -9.70 8.31 -3.53
N GLY A 248 -10.78 9.08 -3.62
CA GLY A 248 -10.74 10.35 -4.31
C GLY A 248 -12.02 11.18 -4.11
N HIS A 249 -12.01 12.37 -4.66
CA HIS A 249 -13.18 13.24 -4.64
C HIS A 249 -13.34 14.03 -5.94
N LEU A 250 -14.59 14.44 -6.19
CA LEU A 250 -15.01 15.35 -7.23
C LEU A 250 -15.69 16.57 -6.58
N SER A 251 -15.10 17.74 -6.66
CA SER A 251 -15.71 18.96 -6.09
C SER A 251 -17.00 19.31 -6.84
N GLN A 252 -16.93 19.33 -8.15
CA GLN A 252 -18.04 19.48 -9.08
C GLN A 252 -17.77 18.66 -10.33
N GLY A 253 -18.77 17.98 -10.85
CA GLY A 253 -18.67 17.20 -12.07
C GLY A 253 -19.98 17.20 -12.85
N LEU A 254 -19.89 17.30 -14.16
CA LEU A 254 -20.96 17.12 -15.10
C LEU A 254 -20.54 16.12 -16.15
N LEU A 255 -21.38 15.11 -16.36
CA LEU A 255 -21.26 14.16 -17.46
C LEU A 255 -22.60 14.14 -18.19
N ALA A 256 -22.63 14.50 -19.45
CA ALA A 256 -23.86 14.54 -20.23
C ALA A 256 -23.67 13.94 -21.61
N LEU A 257 -24.70 13.21 -22.07
CA LEU A 257 -24.84 12.62 -23.39
C LEU A 257 -26.26 12.93 -23.91
N ASN A 258 -26.41 13.98 -24.71
CA ASN A 258 -27.69 14.37 -25.31
C ASN A 258 -27.44 14.86 -26.74
N GLY A 259 -27.20 13.92 -27.68
CA GLY A 259 -26.86 14.27 -29.07
C GLY A 259 -25.44 14.80 -29.28
N GLY A 260 -24.67 14.98 -28.19
CA GLY A 260 -23.27 15.32 -28.11
C GLY A 260 -22.75 14.93 -26.74
N ALA A 261 -21.45 14.69 -26.63
CA ALA A 261 -20.80 14.35 -25.36
C ALA A 261 -20.34 15.62 -24.65
N GLU A 262 -20.73 15.80 -23.41
CA GLU A 262 -20.27 16.88 -22.55
C GLU A 262 -19.67 16.26 -21.28
N ALA A 263 -18.46 16.65 -20.92
CA ALA A 263 -17.85 16.31 -19.65
C ALA A 263 -17.16 17.54 -19.07
N GLN A 264 -17.46 17.82 -17.84
CA GLN A 264 -16.81 18.88 -17.07
C GLN A 264 -16.58 18.33 -15.67
N GLY A 265 -15.39 18.54 -15.15
CA GLY A 265 -15.07 18.17 -13.80
C GLY A 265 -13.60 17.87 -13.60
N GLU A 266 -13.18 17.95 -12.36
CA GLU A 266 -11.86 17.60 -11.92
C GLU A 266 -11.97 16.52 -10.84
N VAL A 267 -11.37 15.36 -11.12
CA VAL A 267 -11.21 14.28 -10.15
C VAL A 267 -9.88 14.50 -9.43
N VAL A 268 -9.93 14.47 -8.10
CA VAL A 268 -8.74 14.42 -7.25
C VAL A 268 -8.67 13.04 -6.63
N LEU A 269 -7.59 12.32 -6.90
CA LEU A 269 -7.27 11.04 -6.28
C LEU A 269 -6.44 11.30 -5.02
N GLU A 270 -6.72 10.59 -3.93
CA GLU A 270 -6.10 10.81 -2.61
C GLU A 270 -5.26 9.62 -2.15
N ALA A 271 -5.64 8.39 -2.51
CA ALA A 271 -4.95 7.16 -2.11
C ALA A 271 -5.18 6.04 -3.13
N PRO A 272 -4.22 5.15 -3.33
CA PRO A 272 -2.87 5.08 -2.78
C PRO A 272 -1.90 6.07 -3.44
N PHE A 273 -2.38 6.83 -4.40
CA PHE A 273 -1.65 7.88 -5.12
C PHE A 273 -2.51 9.13 -5.20
N SER A 274 -1.89 10.29 -5.14
CA SER A 274 -2.57 11.56 -5.30
C SER A 274 -2.51 12.03 -6.75
N GLY A 275 -3.57 12.72 -7.21
CA GLY A 275 -3.59 13.21 -8.59
C GLY A 275 -4.79 14.09 -8.86
N ARG A 276 -4.70 14.85 -9.96
CA ARG A 276 -5.81 15.67 -10.46
C ARG A 276 -5.97 15.43 -11.95
N ALA A 277 -7.19 15.18 -12.38
CA ALA A 277 -7.47 14.97 -13.79
C ALA A 277 -8.78 15.62 -14.21
N ARG A 278 -8.77 16.25 -15.39
CA ARG A 278 -9.99 16.71 -16.08
C ARG A 278 -10.60 15.57 -16.86
N LEU A 279 -11.91 15.47 -16.77
CA LEU A 279 -12.68 14.43 -17.44
C LEU A 279 -13.18 14.89 -18.80
N GLY A 280 -13.13 14.00 -19.80
CA GLY A 280 -13.75 14.14 -21.12
C GLY A 280 -14.65 12.92 -21.39
N LEU A 281 -15.73 13.10 -22.15
CA LEU A 281 -16.67 12.05 -22.53
C LEU A 281 -16.96 12.13 -24.03
N GLU A 282 -16.86 10.99 -24.72
CA GLU A 282 -17.20 10.84 -26.15
C GLU A 282 -18.10 9.61 -26.35
N GLY A 283 -19.08 9.69 -27.24
CA GLY A 283 -19.92 8.54 -27.60
C GLY A 283 -21.39 8.68 -27.17
N GLY A 284 -22.07 7.53 -26.97
CA GLY A 284 -23.48 7.42 -26.61
C GLY A 284 -23.73 6.39 -25.52
N LEU A 285 -24.98 6.21 -25.07
CA LEU A 285 -25.34 5.30 -23.98
C LEU A 285 -24.94 3.83 -24.20
N ARG A 286 -24.89 3.38 -25.45
CA ARG A 286 -24.53 2.00 -25.79
C ARG A 286 -23.02 1.75 -25.85
N ALA A 287 -22.27 2.82 -26.18
CA ALA A 287 -20.83 2.79 -26.25
C ALA A 287 -20.28 4.19 -26.00
N PHE A 288 -19.44 4.34 -24.97
CA PHE A 288 -18.81 5.63 -24.67
C PHE A 288 -17.35 5.44 -24.24
N ARG A 289 -16.62 6.53 -24.36
CA ARG A 289 -15.23 6.64 -23.95
C ARG A 289 -15.11 7.80 -22.96
N VAL A 290 -14.62 7.50 -21.76
CA VAL A 290 -14.25 8.52 -20.77
C VAL A 290 -12.74 8.70 -20.84
N THR A 291 -12.30 9.94 -20.93
CA THR A 291 -10.89 10.32 -20.87
C THR A 291 -10.64 11.11 -19.60
N ALA A 292 -9.49 10.91 -18.99
CA ALA A 292 -9.01 11.71 -17.88
C ALA A 292 -7.60 12.21 -18.20
N LYS A 293 -7.38 13.53 -18.15
CA LYS A 293 -6.07 14.13 -18.42
C LYS A 293 -5.66 15.04 -17.26
N GLY A 294 -4.45 14.84 -16.76
CA GLY A 294 -3.98 15.60 -15.60
C GLY A 294 -2.60 15.20 -15.15
N THR A 295 -2.40 15.16 -13.84
CA THR A 295 -1.16 14.74 -13.20
C THR A 295 -1.44 13.79 -12.05
N ALA A 296 -0.53 12.87 -11.82
CA ALA A 296 -0.57 11.96 -10.68
C ALA A 296 0.79 11.93 -9.97
N SER A 297 0.74 11.89 -8.64
CA SER A 297 1.89 11.63 -7.78
C SER A 297 1.69 10.24 -7.18
N LEU A 298 2.52 9.31 -7.60
CA LEU A 298 2.57 7.97 -7.01
C LEU A 298 3.57 7.95 -5.86
N PRO A 299 3.36 7.09 -4.84
CA PRO A 299 4.41 6.80 -3.88
C PRO A 299 5.69 6.39 -4.63
N GLY A 300 6.79 7.08 -4.36
CA GLY A 300 8.07 6.86 -5.02
C GLY A 300 8.31 7.66 -6.30
N LEU A 301 7.43 8.54 -6.72
CA LEU A 301 7.72 9.54 -7.74
C LEU A 301 8.10 10.87 -7.08
N LYS A 302 9.15 11.52 -7.57
CA LYS A 302 9.64 12.80 -7.03
C LYS A 302 8.71 13.96 -7.38
N GLU A 303 8.10 13.92 -8.54
CA GLU A 303 7.25 14.98 -9.07
C GLU A 303 5.93 14.43 -9.59
N ALA A 304 4.91 15.29 -9.66
CA ALA A 304 3.65 14.95 -10.28
C ALA A 304 3.86 14.66 -11.76
N THR A 305 3.53 13.45 -12.18
CA THR A 305 3.76 12.94 -13.53
C THR A 305 2.50 13.13 -14.37
N PRO A 306 2.63 13.51 -15.66
CA PRO A 306 1.48 13.59 -16.55
C PRO A 306 0.71 12.26 -16.60
N LEU A 307 -0.61 12.37 -16.43
CA LEU A 307 -1.55 11.26 -16.45
C LEU A 307 -2.54 11.44 -17.59
N GLU A 308 -2.67 10.42 -18.39
CA GLU A 308 -3.73 10.28 -19.38
C GLU A 308 -4.39 8.92 -19.22
N ALA A 309 -5.70 8.89 -18.94
CA ALA A 309 -6.44 7.64 -18.79
C ALA A 309 -7.65 7.62 -19.71
N VAL A 310 -7.95 6.44 -20.23
CA VAL A 310 -9.09 6.20 -21.12
C VAL A 310 -9.82 4.96 -20.64
N LEU A 311 -11.12 5.09 -20.41
CA LEU A 311 -12.04 3.98 -20.13
C LEU A 311 -13.02 3.85 -21.28
N ARG A 312 -13.23 2.64 -21.79
CA ARG A 312 -14.15 2.32 -22.88
C ARG A 312 -15.29 1.41 -22.39
N TYR A 313 -16.52 1.79 -22.70
CA TYR A 313 -17.70 0.98 -22.44
C TYR A 313 -18.42 0.66 -23.79
N PRO A 314 -18.90 -0.55 -24.02
CA PRO A 314 -18.85 -1.74 -23.16
C PRO A 314 -17.45 -2.41 -23.16
N GLY A 315 -17.29 -3.39 -22.27
CA GLY A 315 -16.04 -4.16 -22.15
C GLY A 315 -15.06 -3.65 -21.11
N TYR A 316 -15.29 -2.43 -20.56
CA TYR A 316 -14.48 -1.84 -19.50
C TYR A 316 -12.97 -1.82 -19.81
N GLY A 317 -12.65 -1.69 -21.08
CA GLY A 317 -11.26 -1.53 -21.53
C GLY A 317 -10.66 -0.26 -20.97
N VAL A 318 -9.48 -0.37 -20.38
CA VAL A 318 -8.76 0.75 -19.78
C VAL A 318 -7.38 0.89 -20.41
N GLU A 319 -6.96 2.14 -20.60
CA GLU A 319 -5.61 2.52 -21.02
C GLU A 319 -5.18 3.69 -20.15
N VAL A 320 -4.05 3.57 -19.46
CA VAL A 320 -3.49 4.62 -18.59
C VAL A 320 -2.06 4.87 -19.02
N ARG A 321 -1.75 6.11 -19.33
CA ARG A 321 -0.39 6.60 -19.56
C ARG A 321 0.03 7.45 -18.38
N LEU A 322 1.16 7.12 -17.80
CA LEU A 322 1.77 7.85 -16.70
C LEU A 322 3.21 8.20 -17.11
N GLY A 323 3.42 9.43 -17.58
CA GLY A 323 4.67 9.79 -18.22
C GLY A 323 4.98 8.89 -19.44
N GLU A 324 6.08 8.16 -19.36
CA GLU A 324 6.50 7.19 -20.38
C GLU A 324 5.95 5.77 -20.17
N ALA A 325 5.25 5.54 -19.05
CA ALA A 325 4.66 4.23 -18.77
C ALA A 325 3.25 4.12 -19.35
N LEU A 326 2.94 2.94 -19.90
CA LEU A 326 1.62 2.59 -20.41
C LEU A 326 1.08 1.35 -19.69
N VAL A 327 -0.15 1.44 -19.22
CA VAL A 327 -0.93 0.33 -18.65
C VAL A 327 -2.21 0.19 -19.45
N GLN A 328 -2.53 -1.02 -19.88
CA GLN A 328 -3.74 -1.30 -20.63
C GLN A 328 -4.36 -2.64 -20.25
N GLY A 329 -5.66 -2.76 -20.47
CA GLY A 329 -6.37 -4.01 -20.19
C GLY A 329 -7.86 -3.82 -19.96
N THR A 330 -8.41 -4.60 -19.03
CA THR A 330 -9.81 -4.53 -18.62
C THR A 330 -9.92 -4.39 -17.11
N LEU A 331 -10.98 -3.70 -16.64
CA LEU A 331 -11.28 -3.59 -15.21
C LEU A 331 -12.17 -4.73 -14.69
N PHE A 332 -13.01 -5.30 -15.56
CA PHE A 332 -13.97 -6.36 -15.23
C PHE A 332 -13.98 -7.44 -16.32
N PRO A 333 -13.36 -8.63 -16.08
CA PRO A 333 -12.46 -8.97 -14.96
C PRO A 333 -11.18 -8.12 -14.99
N LEU A 334 -10.56 -7.91 -13.83
CA LEU A 334 -9.31 -7.15 -13.77
C LEU A 334 -8.18 -7.92 -14.47
N ARG A 335 -7.68 -7.35 -15.55
CA ARG A 335 -6.52 -7.85 -16.30
C ARG A 335 -5.79 -6.66 -16.89
N LEU A 336 -4.67 -6.30 -16.30
CA LEU A 336 -3.86 -5.15 -16.73
C LEU A 336 -2.47 -5.63 -17.14
N ALA A 337 -2.01 -5.12 -18.24
CA ALA A 337 -0.63 -5.27 -18.69
C ALA A 337 -0.02 -3.89 -18.90
N GLY A 338 1.27 -3.77 -18.69
CA GLY A 338 1.92 -2.48 -18.86
C GLY A 338 3.43 -2.60 -19.04
N TYR A 339 4.01 -1.53 -19.55
CA TYR A 339 5.44 -1.35 -19.76
C TYR A 339 5.80 0.13 -19.74
N GLY A 340 7.09 0.44 -19.70
CA GLY A 340 7.59 1.80 -19.81
C GLY A 340 8.45 2.24 -18.63
N LYS A 341 8.92 3.48 -18.69
CA LYS A 341 9.86 4.01 -17.71
C LYS A 341 9.17 4.75 -16.61
N LEU A 342 9.56 4.46 -15.36
CA LEU A 342 9.05 5.09 -14.14
C LEU A 342 10.22 5.68 -13.34
N PRO A 343 10.25 7.01 -13.12
CA PRO A 343 11.18 7.60 -12.17
C PRO A 343 10.79 7.24 -10.73
N LEU A 344 11.76 6.88 -9.91
CA LEU A 344 11.55 6.47 -8.51
C LEU A 344 12.27 7.42 -7.55
N TYR A 345 11.60 7.73 -6.42
CA TYR A 345 12.15 8.53 -5.35
C TYR A 345 11.61 8.05 -4.00
N TYR A 346 12.47 7.42 -3.21
CA TYR A 346 12.13 6.87 -1.90
C TYR A 346 13.20 7.27 -0.87
N PRO A 347 13.25 8.55 -0.47
CA PRO A 347 14.29 9.04 0.46
C PRO A 347 14.23 8.34 1.82
N GLN A 348 13.05 7.91 2.28
CA GLN A 348 12.91 7.11 3.50
C GLN A 348 13.57 5.72 3.40
N TYR A 349 13.85 5.22 2.19
CA TYR A 349 14.62 4.01 1.91
C TYR A 349 15.95 4.30 1.26
N TYR A 350 16.44 5.56 1.43
CA TYR A 350 17.73 6.02 0.91
C TYR A 350 17.87 6.03 -0.62
N LEU A 351 16.79 5.86 -1.37
CA LEU A 351 16.75 6.00 -2.82
C LEU A 351 16.43 7.46 -3.17
N GLN A 352 17.46 8.23 -3.54
CA GLN A 352 17.32 9.65 -3.88
C GLN A 352 16.94 9.87 -5.35
N GLU A 353 17.36 8.97 -6.22
CA GLU A 353 17.05 9.01 -7.64
C GLU A 353 16.98 7.58 -8.17
N GLY A 354 15.96 7.29 -8.95
CA GLY A 354 15.81 6.00 -9.61
C GLY A 354 15.10 6.13 -10.94
N LEU A 355 15.41 5.24 -11.85
CA LEU A 355 14.70 5.04 -13.11
C LEU A 355 14.52 3.54 -13.33
N LEU A 356 13.27 3.12 -13.31
CA LEU A 356 12.86 1.75 -13.57
C LEU A 356 12.32 1.66 -14.99
N ASP A 357 12.86 0.76 -15.81
CA ASP A 357 12.33 0.40 -17.13
C ASP A 357 11.55 -0.91 -16.99
N VAL A 358 10.23 -0.80 -16.86
CA VAL A 358 9.32 -1.93 -16.81
C VAL A 358 9.23 -2.53 -18.22
N LYS A 359 9.83 -3.69 -18.42
CA LYS A 359 9.82 -4.41 -19.71
C LYS A 359 8.45 -5.00 -20.01
N GLY A 360 7.75 -5.40 -18.96
CA GLY A 360 6.38 -5.85 -18.99
C GLY A 360 5.91 -6.29 -17.61
N PHE A 361 4.67 -5.99 -17.27
CA PHE A 361 4.01 -6.59 -16.13
C PHE A 361 2.61 -7.04 -16.49
N PHE A 362 2.09 -7.99 -15.74
CA PHE A 362 0.73 -8.46 -15.84
C PHE A 362 0.12 -8.54 -14.44
N LEU A 363 -0.98 -7.80 -14.22
CA LEU A 363 -1.77 -7.79 -13.00
C LEU A 363 -3.15 -8.36 -13.32
N TYR A 364 -3.56 -9.39 -12.61
CA TYR A 364 -4.88 -10.00 -12.78
C TYR A 364 -5.49 -10.40 -11.43
N GLU A 365 -6.81 -10.57 -11.44
CA GLU A 365 -7.56 -11.03 -10.28
C GLU A 365 -7.98 -12.49 -10.50
N GLU A 366 -7.77 -13.33 -9.48
CA GLU A 366 -8.23 -14.70 -9.41
C GLU A 366 -8.73 -15.03 -7.99
N GLY A 367 -10.02 -15.39 -7.88
CA GLY A 367 -10.62 -15.77 -6.59
C GLY A 367 -10.59 -14.66 -5.51
N GLY A 368 -10.61 -13.38 -5.90
CA GLY A 368 -10.54 -12.25 -4.97
C GLY A 368 -9.12 -11.89 -4.52
N THR A 369 -8.11 -12.52 -5.13
CA THR A 369 -6.69 -12.23 -4.92
C THR A 369 -6.13 -11.58 -6.19
N TYR A 370 -5.28 -10.58 -6.03
CA TYR A 370 -4.56 -9.92 -7.12
C TYR A 370 -3.19 -10.57 -7.29
N HIS A 371 -2.83 -10.87 -8.52
CA HIS A 371 -1.56 -11.49 -8.90
C HIS A 371 -0.77 -10.56 -9.78
N LEU A 372 0.47 -10.27 -9.39
CA LEU A 372 1.40 -9.45 -10.15
C LEU A 372 2.61 -10.29 -10.58
N THR A 373 2.83 -10.36 -11.87
CA THR A 373 4.05 -10.94 -12.47
C THR A 373 4.66 -9.95 -13.47
N GLY A 374 5.94 -10.10 -13.77
CA GLY A 374 6.57 -9.24 -14.76
C GLY A 374 8.06 -9.11 -14.60
N GLU A 375 8.61 -8.18 -15.37
CA GLU A 375 10.04 -7.92 -15.47
C GLU A 375 10.31 -6.42 -15.52
N ALA A 376 11.30 -5.97 -14.74
CA ALA A 376 11.72 -4.58 -14.73
C ALA A 376 13.24 -4.46 -14.54
N GLN A 377 13.84 -3.57 -15.32
CA GLN A 377 15.24 -3.20 -15.27
C GLN A 377 15.42 -1.91 -14.45
N VAL A 378 16.28 -1.93 -13.46
CA VAL A 378 16.75 -0.71 -12.81
C VAL A 378 17.83 -0.10 -13.71
N VAL A 379 17.45 0.93 -14.48
CA VAL A 379 18.36 1.61 -15.43
C VAL A 379 19.34 2.50 -14.68
N ARG A 380 18.86 3.16 -13.64
CA ARG A 380 19.64 4.04 -12.78
C ARG A 380 19.02 4.06 -11.39
N ALA A 381 19.86 4.02 -10.38
CA ALA A 381 19.47 4.27 -9.00
C ALA A 381 20.61 4.97 -8.26
N ARG A 382 20.31 5.93 -7.40
CA ARG A 382 21.25 6.57 -6.51
C ARG A 382 20.83 6.31 -5.07
N LEU A 383 21.64 5.51 -4.39
CA LEU A 383 21.46 5.16 -3.00
C LEU A 383 22.38 6.06 -2.16
N ALA A 384 21.82 6.77 -1.18
CA ALA A 384 22.54 7.64 -0.28
C ALA A 384 22.16 7.27 1.16
N PHE A 385 23.08 6.64 1.87
CA PHE A 385 22.92 6.21 3.26
C PHE A 385 23.60 7.22 4.19
N PRO A 386 22.84 8.08 4.93
CA PRO A 386 23.48 8.98 5.88
C PRO A 386 24.28 8.18 6.91
N GLU A 387 25.43 8.67 7.29
CA GLU A 387 26.34 8.04 8.27
C GLU A 387 25.59 7.60 9.53
N GLU A 388 24.64 8.42 9.98
CA GLU A 388 23.80 8.11 11.12
C GLU A 388 22.88 6.89 10.89
N ALA A 389 22.38 6.66 9.68
CA ALA A 389 21.58 5.48 9.35
C ALA A 389 22.43 4.21 9.37
N VAL A 390 23.63 4.26 8.83
CA VAL A 390 24.58 3.14 8.88
C VAL A 390 24.95 2.84 10.34
N ARG A 391 25.21 3.86 11.13
CA ARG A 391 25.47 3.77 12.56
C ARG A 391 24.29 3.14 13.32
N ARG A 392 23.05 3.60 13.09
CA ARG A 392 21.84 3.05 13.74
C ARG A 392 21.60 1.59 13.38
N LEU A 393 21.82 1.20 12.14
CA LEU A 393 21.65 -0.19 11.70
C LEU A 393 22.58 -1.15 12.45
N GLY A 394 23.84 -0.72 12.68
CA GLY A 394 24.81 -1.50 13.45
C GLY A 394 24.57 -1.50 14.96
N GLN A 395 23.88 -0.54 15.50
CA GLN A 395 23.77 -0.27 16.94
C GLN A 395 22.46 -0.74 17.57
N GLU A 396 21.36 -0.20 17.10
CA GLU A 396 20.04 -0.36 17.72
C GLU A 396 19.12 -1.26 16.89
N GLY A 397 19.52 -1.54 15.65
CA GLY A 397 18.67 -2.06 14.61
C GLY A 397 17.66 -0.99 14.18
N VAL A 398 17.23 -1.05 12.95
CA VAL A 398 16.15 -0.22 12.41
C VAL A 398 14.84 -0.92 12.70
N ALA A 399 13.86 -0.18 13.24
CA ALA A 399 12.50 -0.71 13.41
C ALA A 399 12.02 -1.27 12.07
N ALA A 400 11.68 -2.55 12.05
CA ALA A 400 11.02 -3.13 10.90
C ALA A 400 9.66 -2.43 10.79
N GLN A 401 9.49 -1.65 9.71
CA GLN A 401 8.22 -0.98 9.47
C GLN A 401 7.18 -2.09 9.23
N GLU A 402 6.35 -2.39 10.24
CA GLU A 402 5.17 -3.19 10.02
C GLU A 402 4.28 -2.37 9.08
N GLY A 403 4.02 -2.94 7.90
CA GLY A 403 3.14 -2.33 6.91
C GLY A 403 1.74 -2.18 7.50
N GLY A 404 1.47 -1.09 8.20
CA GLY A 404 0.15 -0.67 8.69
C GLY A 404 -0.80 -0.22 7.59
N GLY A 405 -0.57 -0.63 6.35
CA GLY A 405 -1.45 -0.41 5.21
C GLY A 405 -2.59 -1.43 5.17
N ALA A 406 -3.72 -1.03 4.60
CA ALA A 406 -4.84 -1.91 4.31
C ALA A 406 -4.32 -3.23 3.72
N LYS A 407 -4.80 -4.38 4.24
CA LYS A 407 -4.42 -5.71 3.74
C LYS A 407 -4.91 -5.84 2.30
N VAL A 408 -4.07 -5.43 1.35
CA VAL A 408 -4.34 -5.64 -0.08
C VAL A 408 -4.03 -7.12 -0.35
N PRO A 409 -4.97 -7.91 -0.88
CA PRO A 409 -4.74 -9.30 -1.21
C PRO A 409 -3.93 -9.39 -2.52
N LEU A 410 -2.68 -8.94 -2.48
CA LEU A 410 -1.75 -8.93 -3.62
C LEU A 410 -0.65 -9.97 -3.40
N VAL A 411 -0.45 -10.82 -4.40
CA VAL A 411 0.59 -11.82 -4.51
C VAL A 411 1.58 -11.42 -5.59
N PHE A 412 2.86 -11.50 -5.32
CA PHE A 412 3.94 -11.34 -6.27
C PHE A 412 4.34 -12.71 -6.83
N ASP A 413 4.07 -12.95 -8.10
CA ASP A 413 4.36 -14.21 -8.79
C ASP A 413 5.70 -14.12 -9.52
N ARG A 414 6.81 -14.17 -8.77
CA ARG A 414 8.18 -14.09 -9.28
C ARG A 414 8.41 -12.88 -10.19
N VAL A 415 8.18 -11.68 -9.67
CA VAL A 415 8.52 -10.45 -10.39
C VAL A 415 10.04 -10.32 -10.51
N HIS A 416 10.55 -10.31 -11.72
CA HIS A 416 11.98 -10.21 -12.03
C HIS A 416 12.44 -8.75 -12.00
N LEU A 417 13.45 -8.46 -11.17
CA LEU A 417 14.07 -7.16 -11.01
C LEU A 417 15.57 -7.29 -11.24
N TYR A 418 16.13 -6.59 -12.22
CA TYR A 418 17.55 -6.68 -12.49
C TYR A 418 18.19 -5.33 -12.83
N ALA A 419 19.49 -5.24 -12.60
CA ALA A 419 20.32 -4.10 -12.94
C ALA A 419 21.66 -4.61 -13.49
N GLU A 420 21.98 -4.33 -14.71
CA GLU A 420 23.31 -4.65 -15.29
C GLU A 420 24.37 -3.69 -14.77
N ARG A 421 23.98 -2.43 -14.52
CA ARG A 421 24.78 -1.31 -14.02
C ARG A 421 23.90 -0.15 -13.60
N GLY A 422 24.50 0.95 -13.13
CA GLY A 422 23.80 2.22 -12.89
C GLY A 422 23.17 2.32 -11.51
N VAL A 423 23.35 1.34 -10.62
CA VAL A 423 22.96 1.46 -9.21
C VAL A 423 24.14 2.00 -8.42
N LEU A 424 24.13 3.31 -8.18
CA LEU A 424 25.23 4.04 -7.54
C LEU A 424 24.98 4.15 -6.03
N VAL A 425 26.00 3.83 -5.26
CA VAL A 425 26.10 4.16 -3.83
C VAL A 425 27.04 5.35 -3.73
N GLN A 426 26.57 6.45 -3.13
CA GLN A 426 27.35 7.69 -3.00
C GLN A 426 27.19 8.25 -1.59
N GLU A 427 28.19 8.01 -0.79
CA GLU A 427 28.29 8.51 0.59
C GLU A 427 29.71 8.93 0.90
N SER A 428 29.90 9.70 1.98
CA SER A 428 31.21 10.16 2.42
C SER A 428 32.15 9.00 2.79
N LEU A 429 31.58 7.90 3.31
CA LEU A 429 32.34 6.73 3.76
C LEU A 429 32.38 5.59 2.74
N ALA A 430 31.47 5.56 1.77
CA ALA A 430 31.40 4.49 0.78
C ALA A 430 30.91 5.00 -0.57
N GLN A 431 31.51 4.54 -1.64
CA GLN A 431 31.07 4.79 -3.01
C GLN A 431 31.24 3.53 -3.85
N GLY A 432 30.36 3.37 -4.83
CA GLY A 432 30.43 2.22 -5.73
C GLY A 432 29.26 2.13 -6.68
N GLU A 433 29.34 1.15 -7.54
CA GLU A 433 28.29 0.79 -8.49
C GLU A 433 27.93 -0.69 -8.31
N LEU A 434 26.65 -0.96 -8.24
CA LEU A 434 26.11 -2.29 -8.05
C LEU A 434 25.39 -2.79 -9.30
N ALA A 435 25.39 -4.08 -9.50
CA ALA A 435 24.54 -4.84 -10.40
C ALA A 435 23.79 -5.90 -9.58
N GLY A 436 22.72 -6.46 -10.15
CA GLY A 436 21.96 -7.48 -9.47
C GLY A 436 20.90 -8.13 -10.33
N ASP A 437 20.48 -9.32 -9.90
CA ASP A 437 19.42 -10.12 -10.49
C ASP A 437 18.57 -10.70 -9.36
N LEU A 438 17.33 -10.23 -9.23
CA LEU A 438 16.45 -10.50 -8.11
C LEU A 438 15.05 -10.90 -8.58
N TYR A 439 14.43 -11.79 -7.84
CA TYR A 439 13.03 -12.17 -8.00
C TYR A 439 12.27 -11.81 -6.72
N LEU A 440 11.22 -11.01 -6.85
CA LEU A 440 10.29 -10.68 -5.79
C LEU A 440 9.12 -11.67 -5.82
N GLY A 441 8.83 -12.29 -4.68
CA GLY A 441 7.72 -13.22 -4.50
C GLY A 441 7.02 -13.04 -3.17
N GLY A 442 6.00 -13.87 -2.89
CA GLY A 442 5.21 -13.81 -1.66
C GLY A 442 4.02 -12.87 -1.74
N THR A 443 3.50 -12.46 -0.60
CA THR A 443 2.34 -11.56 -0.51
C THR A 443 2.79 -10.13 -0.22
N TYR A 444 1.92 -9.14 -0.44
CA TYR A 444 2.18 -7.74 -0.08
C TYR A 444 2.53 -7.56 1.40
N GLY A 445 1.94 -8.37 2.29
CA GLY A 445 2.20 -8.35 3.73
C GLY A 445 3.44 -9.13 4.17
N ASP A 446 3.90 -10.07 3.33
CA ASP A 446 5.05 -10.93 3.59
C ASP A 446 5.81 -11.23 2.29
N PRO A 447 6.52 -10.23 1.73
CA PRO A 447 7.29 -10.39 0.51
C PRO A 447 8.64 -11.03 0.80
N TYR A 448 9.17 -11.75 -0.19
CA TYR A 448 10.54 -12.26 -0.16
C TYR A 448 11.29 -11.89 -1.44
N LEU A 449 12.62 -11.82 -1.32
CA LEU A 449 13.52 -11.70 -2.46
C LEU A 449 14.33 -12.98 -2.62
N SER A 450 14.68 -13.33 -3.85
CA SER A 450 15.64 -14.38 -4.16
C SER A 450 16.56 -13.91 -5.27
N GLY A 451 17.85 -14.26 -5.21
CA GLY A 451 18.85 -13.86 -6.17
C GLY A 451 20.06 -13.16 -5.55
N GLU A 452 20.78 -12.39 -6.34
CA GLU A 452 22.07 -11.84 -5.94
C GLU A 452 22.23 -10.36 -6.37
N VAL A 453 23.02 -9.63 -5.57
CA VAL A 453 23.52 -8.28 -5.90
C VAL A 453 25.03 -8.28 -5.72
N TRP A 454 25.76 -7.67 -6.64
CA TRP A 454 27.22 -7.62 -6.60
C TRP A 454 27.74 -6.25 -6.99
N PRO A 455 28.89 -5.80 -6.44
CA PRO A 455 29.55 -4.58 -6.88
C PRO A 455 30.21 -4.80 -8.26
N LEU A 456 30.09 -3.80 -9.13
CA LEU A 456 30.91 -3.69 -10.33
C LEU A 456 32.25 -3.06 -10.00
N TRP A 457 32.23 -2.11 -9.10
CA TRP A 457 33.34 -1.49 -8.43
C TRP A 457 32.85 -0.87 -7.11
N GLY A 458 33.76 -0.60 -6.20
CA GLY A 458 33.41 0.11 -4.98
C GLY A 458 34.62 0.36 -4.11
N SER A 459 34.49 1.37 -3.26
CA SER A 459 35.46 1.65 -2.21
C SER A 459 34.74 2.18 -0.98
N PHE A 460 35.33 1.93 0.18
CA PHE A 460 34.85 2.48 1.44
C PHE A 460 36.03 2.83 2.34
N ARG A 461 35.80 3.78 3.22
CA ARG A 461 36.79 4.20 4.19
C ARG A 461 36.53 3.51 5.52
N LEU A 462 37.56 2.83 6.01
CA LEU A 462 37.58 2.25 7.36
C LEU A 462 38.75 2.88 8.10
N TRP A 463 38.48 3.64 9.15
CA TRP A 463 39.39 4.63 9.72
C TRP A 463 39.90 5.56 8.59
N ASP A 464 41.21 5.66 8.41
CA ASP A 464 41.77 6.48 7.32
C ASP A 464 42.20 5.63 6.11
N ALA A 465 42.05 4.31 6.17
CA ALA A 465 42.39 3.45 5.07
C ALA A 465 41.21 3.38 4.06
N LEU A 466 41.54 3.62 2.79
CA LEU A 466 40.60 3.46 1.69
C LEU A 466 40.68 2.02 1.17
N PHE A 467 39.63 1.26 1.42
CA PHE A 467 39.51 -0.09 0.93
C PHE A 467 38.79 -0.10 -0.43
N SER A 468 39.36 -0.82 -1.40
CA SER A 468 38.71 -1.12 -2.68
C SER A 468 38.07 -2.50 -2.64
N LEU A 469 36.78 -2.59 -2.98
CA LEU A 469 36.05 -3.87 -3.05
C LEU A 469 36.59 -4.75 -4.19
N ASP A 470 36.65 -6.06 -3.92
CA ASP A 470 36.90 -7.07 -4.95
C ASP A 470 35.56 -7.52 -5.55
N PRO A 471 35.23 -7.12 -6.80
CA PRO A 471 33.94 -7.48 -7.40
C PRO A 471 33.75 -8.98 -7.61
N GLY A 472 34.84 -9.75 -7.73
CA GLY A 472 34.79 -11.18 -7.92
C GLY A 472 34.39 -11.95 -6.66
N GLN A 473 34.69 -11.40 -5.50
CA GLN A 473 34.51 -12.05 -4.19
C GLN A 473 33.45 -11.37 -3.31
N SER A 474 32.78 -10.33 -3.82
CA SER A 474 31.75 -9.59 -3.05
C SER A 474 30.37 -9.85 -3.59
N ARG A 475 29.45 -10.30 -2.73
CA ARG A 475 28.04 -10.63 -3.09
C ARG A 475 27.11 -10.38 -1.92
N LEU A 476 25.86 -9.99 -2.25
CA LEU A 476 24.71 -10.06 -1.36
C LEU A 476 23.78 -11.16 -1.90
N TYR A 477 23.36 -12.07 -1.04
CA TYR A 477 22.53 -13.21 -1.36
C TYR A 477 21.16 -13.06 -0.71
N PHE A 478 20.11 -13.17 -1.50
CA PHE A 478 18.72 -13.17 -1.05
C PHE A 478 18.11 -14.55 -1.23
N SER A 479 17.36 -15.01 -0.24
CA SER A 479 16.68 -16.31 -0.27
C SER A 479 15.28 -16.22 0.34
N PRO A 480 14.31 -17.01 -0.17
CA PRO A 480 12.90 -16.92 0.23
C PRO A 480 12.65 -17.14 1.73
N ASP A 481 13.44 -18.00 2.37
CA ASP A 481 13.35 -18.33 3.79
C ASP A 481 13.71 -17.15 4.72
N ARG A 482 14.31 -16.10 4.18
CA ARG A 482 14.75 -14.92 4.92
C ARG A 482 13.92 -13.66 4.59
N GLY A 483 12.89 -13.80 3.79
CA GLY A 483 12.10 -12.66 3.32
C GLY A 483 12.94 -11.72 2.45
N ILE A 484 13.04 -10.45 2.86
CA ILE A 484 13.81 -9.42 2.13
C ILE A 484 15.22 -9.19 2.73
N LEU A 485 15.64 -9.94 3.73
CA LEU A 485 16.89 -9.73 4.45
C LEU A 485 18.03 -10.55 3.84
N PRO A 486 19.10 -9.94 3.32
CA PRO A 486 20.20 -10.65 2.68
C PRO A 486 21.20 -11.21 3.68
N ARG A 487 21.99 -12.18 3.19
CA ARG A 487 23.34 -12.47 3.65
C ARG A 487 24.32 -11.80 2.70
N PHE A 488 25.52 -11.55 3.16
CA PHE A 488 26.56 -10.99 2.30
C PHE A 488 27.94 -11.56 2.63
N ALA A 489 28.76 -11.59 1.59
CA ALA A 489 30.19 -11.79 1.68
C ALA A 489 30.84 -10.62 0.94
N LEU A 490 31.77 -9.93 1.59
CA LEU A 490 32.50 -8.80 1.00
C LEU A 490 33.98 -9.05 1.14
N ALA A 491 34.75 -8.81 0.08
CA ALA A 491 36.19 -8.81 0.09
C ALA A 491 36.71 -7.45 -0.38
N ALA A 492 37.72 -6.92 0.30
CA ALA A 492 38.30 -5.61 -0.04
C ALA A 492 39.80 -5.58 0.28
N ARG A 493 40.51 -4.65 -0.35
CA ARG A 493 41.97 -4.45 -0.16
C ARG A 493 42.28 -2.98 0.00
N ALA A 494 43.28 -2.69 0.87
CA ALA A 494 43.83 -1.38 1.07
C ALA A 494 45.37 -1.45 1.15
N GLU A 495 46.04 -0.39 0.76
CA GLU A 495 47.46 -0.20 1.03
C GLU A 495 47.62 0.80 2.17
N VAL A 496 48.29 0.39 3.24
CA VAL A 496 48.48 1.19 4.45
C VAL A 496 49.94 1.13 4.86
N ARG A 497 50.64 2.24 4.75
CA ARG A 497 52.07 2.35 5.18
C ARG A 497 52.99 1.26 4.60
N GLY A 498 52.77 0.85 3.34
CA GLY A 498 53.53 -0.20 2.67
C GLY A 498 53.10 -1.63 2.95
N TYR A 499 52.02 -1.82 3.72
CA TYR A 499 51.36 -3.10 3.91
C TYR A 499 50.14 -3.19 2.99
N GLN A 500 49.99 -4.31 2.29
CA GLN A 500 48.74 -4.65 1.65
C GLN A 500 47.82 -5.33 2.65
N VAL A 501 46.73 -4.68 3.02
CA VAL A 501 45.72 -5.19 3.96
C VAL A 501 44.52 -5.71 3.20
N GLY A 502 44.22 -6.98 3.38
CA GLY A 502 42.97 -7.63 2.89
C GLY A 502 41.93 -7.68 4.01
N LEU A 503 40.68 -7.40 3.67
CA LEU A 503 39.53 -7.55 4.54
C LEU A 503 38.53 -8.48 3.86
N ALA A 504 38.11 -9.53 4.57
CA ALA A 504 36.97 -10.35 4.22
C ALA A 504 35.91 -10.20 5.32
N VAL A 505 34.67 -9.95 4.94
CA VAL A 505 33.56 -9.81 5.87
C VAL A 505 32.42 -10.71 5.41
N GLU A 506 32.05 -11.66 6.24
CA GLU A 506 30.79 -12.36 6.11
C GLU A 506 29.76 -11.75 7.06
N GLY A 507 28.52 -11.71 6.63
CA GLY A 507 27.49 -11.12 7.46
C GLY A 507 26.07 -11.43 7.02
N GLU A 508 25.15 -11.10 7.90
CA GLU A 508 23.74 -11.30 7.65
C GLU A 508 22.88 -10.23 8.35
N PHE A 509 21.75 -9.91 7.71
CA PHE A 509 20.72 -9.11 8.34
C PHE A 509 19.73 -10.04 9.04
N LEU A 510 19.41 -9.75 10.30
CA LEU A 510 18.52 -10.55 11.17
C LEU A 510 17.38 -9.67 11.69
N ARG A 511 16.19 -10.28 11.82
CA ARG A 511 15.08 -9.62 12.52
C ARG A 511 15.03 -10.14 13.95
N GLU A 512 15.30 -9.27 14.93
CA GLU A 512 15.20 -9.57 16.35
C GLU A 512 14.31 -8.52 17.05
N ASN A 513 13.31 -8.99 17.80
CA ASN A 513 12.39 -8.11 18.55
C ASN A 513 11.77 -6.95 17.71
N GLY A 514 11.38 -7.24 16.45
CA GLY A 514 10.83 -6.26 15.53
C GLY A 514 11.82 -5.25 14.97
N ARG A 515 13.12 -5.48 15.16
CA ARG A 515 14.19 -4.62 14.61
C ARG A 515 15.10 -5.44 13.69
N VAL A 516 15.61 -4.78 12.66
CA VAL A 516 16.62 -5.37 11.77
C VAL A 516 18.00 -5.02 12.31
N LYS A 517 18.80 -6.05 12.57
CA LYS A 517 20.19 -5.94 13.01
C LYS A 517 21.13 -6.58 11.99
N VAL A 518 22.39 -6.17 12.03
CA VAL A 518 23.45 -6.77 11.22
C VAL A 518 24.41 -7.53 12.13
N ARG A 519 24.69 -8.79 11.77
CA ARG A 519 25.79 -9.57 12.33
C ARG A 519 26.93 -9.57 11.33
N LEU A 520 28.16 -9.27 11.78
CA LEU A 520 29.36 -9.17 10.95
C LEU A 520 30.47 -10.05 11.52
N GLU A 521 31.18 -10.74 10.64
CA GLU A 521 32.35 -11.56 10.98
C GLU A 521 33.54 -11.10 10.10
N PRO A 522 34.27 -10.05 10.51
CA PRO A 522 35.40 -9.51 9.75
C PRO A 522 36.68 -10.35 9.99
N THR A 523 37.41 -10.60 8.92
CA THR A 523 38.73 -11.24 8.95
C THR A 523 39.72 -10.40 8.17
N PHE A 524 40.84 -10.03 8.78
CA PHE A 524 41.91 -9.30 8.13
C PHE A 524 43.08 -10.21 7.77
N SER A 525 43.76 -9.86 6.70
CA SER A 525 45.04 -10.43 6.27
C SER A 525 45.98 -9.31 5.88
N SER A 526 47.28 -9.56 5.86
CA SER A 526 48.26 -8.56 5.40
C SER A 526 49.45 -9.20 4.71
N THR A 527 50.08 -8.40 3.86
CA THR A 527 51.37 -8.68 3.25
C THR A 527 52.29 -7.47 3.40
N PRO A 528 53.43 -7.55 4.14
CA PRO A 528 53.89 -8.67 4.94
C PRO A 528 52.90 -9.13 6.01
N PRO A 529 52.95 -10.42 6.42
CA PRO A 529 52.00 -10.98 7.35
C PRO A 529 52.07 -10.35 8.75
N LEU A 530 50.93 -9.93 9.25
CA LEU A 530 50.68 -9.38 10.58
C LEU A 530 49.57 -10.19 11.28
N SER A 531 49.62 -10.24 12.60
CA SER A 531 48.48 -10.73 13.39
C SER A 531 47.28 -9.78 13.29
N GLN A 532 46.09 -10.28 13.63
CA GLN A 532 44.87 -9.47 13.62
C GLN A 532 45.03 -8.16 14.44
N ALA A 533 45.62 -8.29 15.65
CA ALA A 533 45.90 -7.15 16.55
C ALA A 533 46.86 -6.11 15.92
N GLU A 534 47.87 -6.57 15.22
CA GLU A 534 48.83 -5.69 14.53
C GLU A 534 48.16 -5.00 13.30
N VAL A 535 47.29 -5.69 12.58
CA VAL A 535 46.52 -5.06 11.50
C VAL A 535 45.59 -3.98 12.04
N TYR A 536 44.93 -4.23 13.19
CA TYR A 536 44.11 -3.19 13.82
C TYR A 536 44.95 -1.98 14.27
N ALA A 537 46.12 -2.24 14.88
CA ALA A 537 47.03 -1.17 15.25
C ALA A 537 47.49 -0.37 14.02
N LEU A 538 47.80 -1.06 12.94
CA LEU A 538 48.20 -0.42 11.67
C LEU A 538 47.08 0.44 11.12
N LEU A 539 45.82 -0.05 11.10
CA LEU A 539 44.68 0.69 10.58
C LEU A 539 44.28 1.86 11.47
N ALA A 540 44.27 1.69 12.81
CA ALA A 540 43.84 2.70 13.76
C ALA A 540 44.94 3.70 14.15
N LEU A 541 46.20 3.29 14.21
CA LEU A 541 47.29 4.08 14.72
C LEU A 541 48.40 4.38 13.67
N GLY A 542 48.28 3.78 12.49
CA GLY A 542 49.29 3.89 11.43
C GLY A 542 50.58 3.12 11.70
N THR A 543 50.66 2.27 12.77
CA THR A 543 51.82 1.45 13.12
C THR A 543 51.35 0.03 13.48
N PRO A 544 52.11 -1.03 13.11
CA PRO A 544 51.71 -2.41 13.43
C PRO A 544 52.04 -2.82 14.88
N ASP A 545 52.25 -1.88 15.78
CA ASP A 545 52.59 -2.15 17.17
C ASP A 545 51.29 -2.32 18.00
N ALA A 546 50.88 -3.57 18.19
CA ALA A 546 49.67 -3.92 18.95
C ALA A 546 49.76 -3.55 20.44
N SER A 547 50.97 -3.38 21.03
CA SER A 547 51.12 -2.97 22.43
C SER A 547 50.56 -1.56 22.69
N ARG A 548 50.60 -0.70 21.68
CA ARG A 548 50.07 0.66 21.76
C ARG A 548 48.58 0.77 21.72
N LEU A 549 47.87 -0.30 21.28
CA LEU A 549 46.41 -0.36 21.38
C LEU A 549 45.92 -0.31 22.82
N GLY A 550 46.66 -0.97 23.74
CA GLY A 550 46.37 -0.94 25.17
C GLY A 550 46.60 0.42 25.84
N GLU A 551 47.52 1.27 25.29
CA GLU A 551 47.75 2.61 25.78
C GLU A 551 46.64 3.59 25.35
N VAL A 552 46.09 3.40 24.15
CA VAL A 552 45.02 4.24 23.58
C VAL A 552 43.62 3.74 24.01
N PHE A 553 43.49 2.45 24.30
CA PHE A 553 42.23 1.80 24.70
C PHE A 553 42.37 1.02 26.00
N PRO A 554 42.63 1.67 27.15
CA PRO A 554 43.08 1.00 28.38
C PRO A 554 42.09 0.07 29.07
N GLN A 555 40.86 -0.01 28.66
CA GLN A 555 39.80 -0.80 29.33
C GLN A 555 39.02 -1.76 28.44
N VAL A 556 39.40 -1.94 27.19
CA VAL A 556 38.70 -2.87 26.29
C VAL A 556 39.55 -4.12 26.14
N ALA A 557 39.04 -5.25 26.66
CA ALA A 557 39.64 -6.54 26.38
C ALA A 557 39.69 -6.74 24.85
N LEU A 558 40.90 -6.93 24.32
CA LEU A 558 41.18 -6.99 22.87
C LEU A 558 40.25 -7.95 22.10
N GLY A 559 39.76 -9.03 22.73
CA GLY A 559 38.82 -9.97 22.12
C GLY A 559 37.40 -9.43 21.93
N ALA A 560 36.91 -8.58 22.84
CA ALA A 560 35.57 -8.00 22.72
C ALA A 560 35.53 -6.78 21.78
N ALA A 561 36.67 -6.06 21.62
CA ALA A 561 36.79 -4.96 20.67
C ALA A 561 36.77 -5.45 19.21
N LEU A 562 37.21 -6.69 19.00
CA LEU A 562 37.30 -7.31 17.67
C LEU A 562 35.96 -7.77 17.13
N GLU A 563 35.05 -8.24 17.98
CA GLU A 563 33.69 -8.64 17.60
C GLU A 563 32.72 -7.47 17.37
N ASN A 564 33.08 -6.28 17.82
CA ASN A 564 32.17 -5.12 17.82
C ASN A 564 32.61 -3.98 16.90
N LEU A 565 33.32 -4.28 15.84
CA LEU A 565 33.92 -3.33 14.88
C LEU A 565 32.95 -2.63 13.95
N VAL A 566 31.71 -2.45 14.33
CA VAL A 566 30.87 -1.40 13.79
C VAL A 566 31.16 -0.15 14.58
N LEU A 567 31.77 0.82 13.92
CA LEU A 567 32.36 2.09 14.38
C LEU A 567 31.64 2.92 15.46
N GLY A 568 30.60 2.45 16.05
CA GLY A 568 29.83 3.15 17.06
C GLY A 568 29.73 2.48 18.42
N GLN A 569 30.27 1.27 18.66
CA GLN A 569 30.12 0.65 19.97
C GLN A 569 31.15 1.12 20.99
N LEU A 570 32.38 1.34 20.56
CA LEU A 570 33.43 1.86 21.45
C LEU A 570 33.11 3.29 21.91
N GLU A 571 32.69 4.17 20.98
CA GLU A 571 32.26 5.53 21.30
C GLU A 571 31.05 5.52 22.25
N ARG A 572 30.18 4.53 22.20
CA ARG A 572 28.99 4.42 23.05
C ARG A 572 29.25 3.83 24.41
N GLU A 573 30.06 2.79 24.49
CA GLU A 573 30.44 2.22 25.79
C GLU A 573 31.15 3.27 26.63
N LEU A 574 32.03 4.05 26.01
CA LEU A 574 32.70 5.18 26.67
C LEU A 574 31.74 6.34 26.95
N SER A 575 30.85 6.67 26.01
CA SER A 575 29.82 7.71 26.21
C SER A 575 28.86 7.30 27.33
N ARG A 576 28.44 6.04 27.42
CA ARG A 576 27.57 5.53 28.51
C ARG A 576 28.29 5.48 29.83
N ALA A 577 29.52 4.96 29.85
CA ALA A 577 30.33 4.84 31.08
C ALA A 577 30.63 6.21 31.70
N LEU A 578 30.76 7.24 30.86
CA LEU A 578 31.04 8.62 31.24
C LEU A 578 29.79 9.51 31.31
N GLY A 579 28.63 8.98 30.96
CA GLY A 579 27.37 9.75 30.92
C GLY A 579 27.40 10.90 29.90
N LEU A 580 28.09 10.70 28.76
CA LEU A 580 28.29 11.69 27.70
C LEU A 580 27.36 11.37 26.51
N ASP A 581 26.84 12.38 25.82
CA ASP A 581 26.05 12.22 24.62
C ASP A 581 26.89 12.14 23.35
N ARG A 582 28.14 12.62 23.42
CA ARG A 582 29.12 12.57 22.31
C ARG A 582 30.51 12.32 22.84
N PHE A 583 31.19 11.34 22.24
CA PHE A 583 32.64 11.09 22.42
C PHE A 583 33.20 10.83 21.03
N GLN A 584 34.31 11.52 20.69
CA GLN A 584 34.96 11.39 19.39
C GLN A 584 36.48 11.50 19.56
N VAL A 585 37.21 10.65 18.86
CA VAL A 585 38.65 10.68 18.79
C VAL A 585 39.08 10.98 17.34
N GLU A 586 39.78 12.07 17.11
CA GLU A 586 40.35 12.45 15.82
C GLU A 586 41.87 12.25 15.87
N VAL A 587 42.41 11.46 14.96
CA VAL A 587 43.86 11.17 14.88
C VAL A 587 44.44 11.74 13.58
N PRO A 588 44.87 13.03 13.52
CA PRO A 588 45.38 13.67 12.31
C PRO A 588 46.68 13.08 11.78
N ALA A 589 47.41 12.31 12.59
CA ALA A 589 48.62 11.59 12.17
C ALA A 589 48.44 10.76 10.89
N ILE A 590 47.21 10.39 10.58
CA ILE A 590 46.84 9.55 9.46
C ILE A 590 46.75 10.38 8.15
N GLN A 591 46.61 11.70 8.24
CA GLN A 591 46.64 12.63 7.09
C GLN A 591 47.98 13.30 6.89
N GLY A 592 49.06 12.76 7.49
CA GLY A 592 50.40 13.37 7.44
C GLY A 592 50.68 14.37 8.55
N GLY A 593 49.77 14.50 9.51
CA GLY A 593 49.96 15.29 10.72
C GLY A 593 50.79 14.55 11.79
N SER A 594 51.03 15.17 12.93
CA SER A 594 51.76 14.59 14.06
C SER A 594 50.80 13.83 14.96
N LEU A 595 51.26 12.76 15.60
CA LEU A 595 50.50 12.03 16.66
C LEU A 595 50.11 12.95 17.81
N GLU A 596 50.89 13.98 18.07
CA GLU A 596 50.62 15.00 19.10
C GLU A 596 49.37 15.84 18.80
N GLU A 597 48.85 15.80 17.56
CA GLU A 597 47.62 16.47 17.13
C GLU A 597 46.39 15.63 17.30
N THR A 598 46.52 14.43 17.90
CA THR A 598 45.33 13.59 18.23
C THR A 598 44.41 14.35 19.19
N ARG A 599 43.13 14.45 18.82
CA ARG A 599 42.12 15.22 19.53
C ARG A 599 41.09 14.31 20.12
N PHE A 600 40.75 14.53 21.38
CA PHE A 600 39.66 13.89 22.08
C PHE A 600 38.53 14.91 22.26
N SER A 601 37.36 14.61 21.80
CA SER A 601 36.19 15.47 21.94
C SER A 601 35.12 14.75 22.75
N VAL A 602 34.62 15.41 23.78
CA VAL A 602 33.51 14.92 24.61
C VAL A 602 32.41 15.95 24.63
N GLY A 603 31.16 15.54 24.69
CA GLY A 603 30.05 16.46 24.74
C GLY A 603 28.79 15.89 25.36
N LYS A 604 27.97 16.81 25.90
CA LYS A 604 26.71 16.45 26.54
C LYS A 604 25.64 17.50 26.26
N TYR A 605 24.43 17.03 25.98
CA TYR A 605 23.25 17.88 25.98
C TYR A 605 22.76 18.06 27.43
N LEU A 606 22.80 19.31 27.92
CA LEU A 606 22.24 19.66 29.24
C LEU A 606 20.71 19.86 29.14
N THR A 607 20.24 20.38 28.03
CA THR A 607 18.85 20.43 27.61
C THR A 607 18.77 20.06 26.12
N PRO A 608 17.60 19.80 25.54
CA PRO A 608 17.48 19.53 24.11
C PRO A 608 18.07 20.63 23.21
N GLU A 609 18.12 21.87 23.74
CA GLU A 609 18.60 23.07 23.04
C GLU A 609 20.07 23.39 23.32
N LEU A 610 20.66 22.95 24.49
CA LEU A 610 21.96 23.31 24.94
C LEU A 610 22.95 22.14 24.95
N PHE A 611 23.91 22.16 24.06
CA PHE A 611 25.05 21.25 24.01
C PHE A 611 26.29 21.87 24.58
N LEU A 612 27.02 21.13 25.44
CA LEU A 612 28.37 21.50 25.91
C LEU A 612 29.37 20.49 25.41
N GLY A 613 30.47 20.96 24.84
CA GLY A 613 31.57 20.17 24.32
C GLY A 613 32.90 20.56 24.93
N TYR A 614 33.77 19.59 25.13
CA TYR A 614 35.14 19.76 25.52
C TYR A 614 36.04 18.95 24.59
N ARG A 615 37.10 19.58 24.11
CA ARG A 615 38.09 18.98 23.23
C ARG A 615 39.46 19.18 23.82
N VAL A 616 40.31 18.17 23.75
CA VAL A 616 41.72 18.26 24.16
C VAL A 616 42.59 17.53 23.14
N ASP A 617 43.71 18.08 22.74
CA ASP A 617 44.72 17.41 21.97
C ASP A 617 45.90 16.93 22.83
N LEU A 618 46.75 16.06 22.27
CA LEU A 618 47.90 15.55 22.97
C LEU A 618 49.03 16.62 23.20
N ARG A 619 48.94 17.81 22.57
CA ARG A 619 49.79 18.96 22.83
C ARG A 619 49.35 19.75 24.05
N GLY A 620 48.19 19.39 24.62
CA GLY A 620 47.62 20.06 25.77
C GLY A 620 46.78 21.29 25.40
N GLU A 621 46.44 21.48 24.11
CA GLU A 621 45.45 22.47 23.72
C GLU A 621 44.06 22.00 24.08
N GLN A 622 43.31 22.82 24.79
CA GLN A 622 41.98 22.50 25.31
C GLN A 622 40.98 23.48 24.70
N THR A 623 39.87 22.97 24.22
CA THR A 623 38.77 23.78 23.69
C THR A 623 37.45 23.43 24.40
N PHE A 624 36.85 24.43 24.98
CA PHE A 624 35.46 24.35 25.47
C PHE A 624 34.53 24.92 24.41
N ALA A 625 33.44 24.25 24.13
CA ALA A 625 32.43 24.68 23.20
C ALA A 625 31.04 24.62 23.86
N ALA A 626 30.19 25.57 23.55
CA ALA A 626 28.77 25.56 23.88
C ALA A 626 27.95 25.90 22.63
N GLU A 627 26.93 25.15 22.40
CA GLU A 627 25.96 25.37 21.30
C GLU A 627 24.58 25.43 21.90
N TYR A 628 23.88 26.52 21.65
CA TYR A 628 22.46 26.65 22.00
C TYR A 628 21.62 26.85 20.74
N ARG A 629 20.61 26.02 20.57
CA ARG A 629 19.75 26.02 19.40
C ARG A 629 18.28 26.13 19.81
N ALA A 630 17.60 27.19 19.36
CA ALA A 630 16.18 27.39 19.57
C ALA A 630 15.56 28.20 18.42
N ASP A 631 14.38 27.85 17.97
CA ASP A 631 13.57 28.59 16.99
C ASP A 631 14.31 29.01 15.72
N GLY A 632 15.15 28.11 15.17
CA GLY A 632 15.92 28.38 13.94
C GLY A 632 17.18 29.26 14.18
N ILE A 633 17.47 29.64 15.43
CA ILE A 633 18.67 30.38 15.82
C ILE A 633 19.65 29.41 16.48
N THR A 634 20.89 29.47 16.06
CA THR A 634 21.99 28.71 16.67
C THR A 634 23.07 29.70 17.21
N PHE A 635 23.30 29.65 18.49
CA PHE A 635 24.40 30.35 19.11
C PHE A 635 25.53 29.35 19.38
N THR A 636 26.74 29.68 18.92
CA THR A 636 27.94 28.90 19.23
C THR A 636 28.94 29.75 19.98
N PHE A 637 29.55 29.16 20.98
CA PHE A 637 30.65 29.72 21.72
C PHE A 637 31.76 28.69 21.80
N SER A 638 32.98 29.09 21.54
CA SER A 638 34.15 28.25 21.84
C SER A 638 35.29 29.07 22.39
N SER A 639 36.01 28.45 23.31
CA SER A 639 37.24 29.01 23.89
C SER A 639 38.35 27.97 23.87
N SER A 640 39.49 28.30 23.32
CA SER A 640 40.68 27.44 23.27
C SER A 640 41.77 27.95 24.19
N PHE A 641 42.43 27.02 24.88
CA PHE A 641 43.54 27.31 25.81
C PHE A 641 44.75 26.47 25.39
N GLY A 642 45.86 27.13 25.14
CA GLY A 642 47.16 26.50 24.94
C GLY A 642 48.05 26.73 26.18
N GLN A 643 48.59 25.64 26.79
CA GLN A 643 49.41 25.70 28.00
C GLN A 643 48.77 26.47 29.18
N GLY A 644 47.45 26.41 29.31
CA GLY A 644 46.66 27.10 30.35
C GLY A 644 46.37 28.58 30.06
N ILE A 645 46.78 29.12 28.93
CA ILE A 645 46.51 30.52 28.53
C ILE A 645 45.43 30.50 27.43
N LEU A 646 44.45 31.42 27.54
CA LEU A 646 43.40 31.58 26.51
C LEU A 646 44.06 32.00 25.18
N SER A 647 44.01 31.09 24.19
CA SER A 647 44.64 31.30 22.87
C SER A 647 43.61 31.81 21.83
N ARG A 648 42.36 31.44 21.97
CA ARG A 648 41.31 31.81 21.01
C ARG A 648 39.93 31.83 21.67
N LEU A 649 39.12 32.80 21.27
CA LEU A 649 37.72 32.90 21.64
C LEU A 649 36.89 33.08 20.36
N ALA A 650 35.84 32.30 20.19
CA ALA A 650 34.94 32.44 19.04
C ALA A 650 33.48 32.44 19.45
N PHE A 651 32.74 33.35 18.84
CA PHE A 651 31.28 33.45 18.96
C PHE A 651 30.67 33.30 17.58
N GLY A 652 29.65 32.47 17.45
CA GLY A 652 28.89 32.32 16.23
C GLY A 652 27.42 32.54 16.47
N LEU A 653 26.76 33.14 15.48
CA LEU A 653 25.29 33.26 15.42
C LEU A 653 24.86 32.75 14.05
N GLY A 654 24.13 31.67 14.05
CA GLY A 654 23.46 31.11 12.87
C GLY A 654 21.97 31.43 12.90
N TYR A 655 21.39 31.70 11.75
CA TYR A 655 19.96 31.88 11.57
C TYR A 655 19.47 31.17 10.33
N ASP A 656 18.52 30.24 10.50
CA ASP A 656 17.89 29.55 9.39
C ASP A 656 16.77 30.42 8.82
N LEU A 657 17.03 31.07 7.68
CA LEU A 657 16.06 31.91 6.97
C LEU A 657 14.93 31.09 6.34
N THR A 658 15.28 29.89 5.88
CA THR A 658 14.36 28.86 5.36
C THR A 658 14.98 27.48 5.64
N ASP A 659 14.21 26.40 5.42
CA ASP A 659 14.74 25.02 5.53
C ASP A 659 15.97 24.76 4.62
N ALA A 660 16.15 25.60 3.59
CA ALA A 660 17.23 25.48 2.61
C ALA A 660 18.35 26.54 2.75
N LEU A 661 18.10 27.66 3.42
CA LEU A 661 19.06 28.78 3.48
C LEU A 661 19.35 29.17 4.92
N SER A 662 20.60 29.09 5.32
CA SER A 662 21.10 29.58 6.61
C SER A 662 22.15 30.68 6.45
N LEU A 663 22.12 31.64 7.35
CA LEU A 663 23.14 32.67 7.51
C LEU A 663 23.94 32.42 8.78
N THR A 664 25.24 32.61 8.73
CA THR A 664 26.14 32.47 9.88
C THR A 664 27.04 33.72 10.00
N LEU A 665 27.08 34.27 11.20
CA LEU A 665 28.00 35.33 11.59
C LEU A 665 28.98 34.74 12.60
N THR A 666 30.28 34.91 12.40
CA THR A 666 31.29 34.43 13.34
C THR A 666 32.25 35.56 13.67
N LEU A 667 32.46 35.74 14.95
CA LEU A 667 33.49 36.61 15.51
C LEU A 667 34.51 35.74 16.21
N GLU A 668 35.73 35.79 15.77
CA GLU A 668 36.87 35.04 16.34
C GLU A 668 37.95 36.03 16.81
N THR A 669 38.38 35.85 18.02
CA THR A 669 39.47 36.67 18.59
C THR A 669 40.57 35.75 19.11
N GLY A 670 41.80 36.09 18.78
CA GLY A 670 43.07 35.44 19.16
C GLY A 670 44.18 36.43 18.98
N ASP A 671 45.28 36.07 18.33
CA ASP A 671 46.33 36.99 17.94
C ASP A 671 45.85 38.10 16.98
N ASP A 672 44.82 37.76 16.18
CA ASP A 672 44.06 38.67 15.33
C ASP A 672 42.54 38.50 15.60
N THR A 673 41.79 39.59 15.44
CA THR A 673 40.32 39.56 15.48
C THR A 673 39.78 39.43 14.07
N ARG A 674 39.01 38.39 13.82
CA ARG A 674 38.35 38.10 12.52
C ARG A 674 36.84 38.10 12.67
N PHE A 675 36.19 38.77 11.75
CA PHE A 675 34.75 38.71 11.57
C PHE A 675 34.46 38.08 10.23
N SER A 676 33.59 37.05 10.22
CA SER A 676 33.19 36.37 9.00
C SER A 676 31.68 36.26 8.91
N VAL A 677 31.19 36.37 7.68
CA VAL A 677 29.78 36.17 7.33
C VAL A 677 29.71 35.05 6.31
N GLY A 678 28.96 34.03 6.61
CA GLY A 678 28.72 32.89 5.73
C GLY A 678 27.25 32.75 5.39
N ALA A 679 26.97 32.29 4.19
CA ALA A 679 25.64 31.80 3.81
C ALA A 679 25.78 30.38 3.27
N ALA A 680 24.95 29.48 3.77
CA ALA A 680 24.89 28.09 3.29
C ALA A 680 23.52 27.80 2.72
N TYR A 681 23.50 27.27 1.52
CA TYR A 681 22.28 26.80 0.86
C TYR A 681 22.31 25.28 0.76
N ARG A 682 21.26 24.62 1.26
CA ARG A 682 21.08 23.18 1.14
C ARG A 682 20.18 22.91 -0.06
N TRP A 683 20.73 22.23 -1.03
CA TRP A 683 20.02 21.82 -2.26
C TRP A 683 19.09 20.65 -2.03
#